data_185dfc9fdbeef09785876cf9db1a75ba
#
_entry.id   185dfc9fdbeef09785876cf9db1a75ba
#
_cell.length_a   1.000
_cell.length_b   1.000
_cell.length_c   1.000
_cell.angle_alpha   90.00
_cell.angle_beta   90.00
_cell.angle_gamma   90.00
#
_symmetry.space_group_name_H-M   'P 1'
#
loop_
_entity.id
_entity.type
_entity.pdbx_description
1 polymer ?
#
loop_
_entity_poly.entity_id
_entity_poly.type
_entity_poly.pdbx_seq_one_letter_code
_entity_poly.pdbx_strand_id
1 'polypeptide(L)'
;MTPASSARTILTSLHEVMASRSAPQRKLDQVVEIIGETLDSEVCSIYLLRENALELFATRGLNQDAVHVTRLGVGEGLVGTIAANVEMLNLAEAASHPDFVYRPETGEDAFHSFAGVPIIHRARAIGALIVQHADPRRYADIEIEALQTTAMVLSELIANAGLVDDEQALANDGAPRILSGLTLVKGLATGSVVFHQPRITIDQVVAEDTEAERQRVYRAFDRMREQIDALGNQAEFRDGGEHEEVLETYKMFAYDEGWGRRINEAIDSGLTAEAAIERVQQRTRMRMRQIDDPLLADRMHDLEDLSNRLLRIVSGQLGTAATQGLRRDTILVARNLGPAELLEYDRRRLKGVVLQEGSLTAHVVIVARAMGIPVLGRCEGILRLAEEGDALLLDADKGAVTLRPSQAMAEVFDTRFARNRQRQAAYAGLRDVEPFTRCGTRIQVMINAGLRDDISMLAMTGADGVGLFRTEFQFLVSATLPQRERQTRLYRDVLEAAGDKPVVFRTVDIGGDKAVPYLTSEALEREENPAMGWRALRLALDREGLLKAQARALLEAAAGRTLNVMFPMVSEPWEFDAARAVFEDQRLFLKGRRKQLPEAIRYGAMLEVPALAEVLEQMVGRVAFLSVGTNDLTQFLFAADRANPKLAERYDWLSPAILRFLDRVAKGLVGTGIDLGVCGEMGGRRLEALALLGIGYRRFSITPAAVGPIKELVRKVDLSEISAAMRDWLLRPPPSLRAALTEWAEARGIDTE
;
A
#
# COMPACT_ATOMS: atom_id res chain seq x y z
N MET A 1 43.85 -10.67 11.17
CA MET A 1 43.57 -9.20 11.19
C MET A 1 42.17 -9.01 11.70
N THR A 2 41.91 -7.98 12.49
CA THR A 2 40.53 -7.72 12.95
C THR A 2 39.69 -7.22 11.78
N PRO A 3 38.40 -7.58 11.70
CA PRO A 3 37.52 -7.28 10.55
C PRO A 3 37.42 -5.79 10.19
N ALA A 4 37.48 -4.89 11.18
CA ALA A 4 37.50 -3.44 10.95
C ALA A 4 38.81 -2.94 10.28
N SER A 5 39.89 -3.73 10.35
CA SER A 5 41.14 -3.39 9.67
C SER A 5 41.10 -3.67 8.17
N SER A 6 40.31 -4.65 7.74
CA SER A 6 40.24 -5.04 6.31
C SER A 6 39.48 -4.01 5.47
N ALA A 7 38.30 -3.53 5.93
CA ALA A 7 37.55 -2.49 5.22
C ALA A 7 38.30 -1.18 5.10
N ARG A 8 38.99 -0.76 6.20
CA ARG A 8 39.81 0.47 6.20
C ARG A 8 41.04 0.35 5.29
N THR A 9 41.64 -0.86 5.22
CA THR A 9 42.77 -1.14 4.32
C THR A 9 42.30 -1.05 2.86
N ILE A 10 41.16 -1.65 2.51
CA ILE A 10 40.60 -1.56 1.16
C ILE A 10 40.35 -0.09 0.78
N LEU A 11 39.67 0.69 1.64
CA LEU A 11 39.35 2.10 1.39
C LEU A 11 40.61 2.94 1.19
N THR A 12 41.66 2.76 2.01
CA THR A 12 42.93 3.49 1.87
C THR A 12 43.59 3.15 0.54
N SER A 13 43.73 1.85 0.21
CA SER A 13 44.32 1.41 -1.05
C SER A 13 43.54 1.87 -2.28
N LEU A 14 42.19 1.85 -2.21
CA LEU A 14 41.33 2.36 -3.27
C LEU A 14 41.51 3.87 -3.46
N HIS A 15 41.65 4.63 -2.38
CA HIS A 15 41.90 6.07 -2.44
C HIS A 15 43.22 6.38 -3.14
N GLU A 16 44.28 5.62 -2.86
CA GLU A 16 45.57 5.74 -3.52
C GLU A 16 45.51 5.44 -5.03
N VAL A 17 44.79 4.37 -5.41
CA VAL A 17 44.54 4.03 -6.81
C VAL A 17 43.75 5.12 -7.52
N MET A 18 42.70 5.66 -6.85
CA MET A 18 41.87 6.73 -7.39
C MET A 18 42.66 8.02 -7.63
N ALA A 19 43.55 8.39 -6.70
CA ALA A 19 44.39 9.57 -6.79
C ALA A 19 45.49 9.41 -7.85
N SER A 20 45.81 8.22 -8.32
CA SER A 20 46.84 7.96 -9.32
C SER A 20 46.48 8.58 -10.68
N ARG A 21 47.52 8.93 -11.48
CA ARG A 21 47.37 9.43 -12.86
C ARG A 21 47.23 8.30 -13.91
N SER A 22 46.90 7.07 -13.50
CA SER A 22 46.77 5.93 -14.37
C SER A 22 45.51 6.04 -15.24
N ALA A 23 45.53 5.38 -16.41
CA ALA A 23 44.31 5.26 -17.26
C ALA A 23 43.17 4.53 -16.52
N PRO A 24 41.93 4.90 -16.77
CA PRO A 24 40.76 4.33 -16.07
C PRO A 24 40.74 2.79 -16.06
N GLN A 25 41.04 2.13 -17.18
CA GLN A 25 41.12 0.66 -17.27
C GLN A 25 42.13 0.09 -16.27
N ARG A 26 43.35 0.65 -16.22
CA ARG A 26 44.38 0.19 -15.28
C ARG A 26 43.99 0.40 -13.81
N LYS A 27 43.19 1.40 -13.52
CA LYS A 27 42.65 1.59 -12.16
C LYS A 27 41.69 0.46 -11.80
N LEU A 28 40.79 0.10 -12.70
CA LEU A 28 39.85 -1.01 -12.48
C LEU A 28 40.58 -2.35 -12.35
N ASP A 29 41.60 -2.60 -13.16
CA ASP A 29 42.44 -3.80 -13.07
C ASP A 29 43.15 -3.88 -11.70
N GLN A 30 43.68 -2.77 -11.19
CA GLN A 30 44.28 -2.68 -9.85
C GLN A 30 43.24 -2.91 -8.74
N VAL A 31 42.04 -2.42 -8.91
CA VAL A 31 40.95 -2.58 -7.94
C VAL A 31 40.53 -4.04 -7.79
N VAL A 32 40.35 -4.78 -8.89
CA VAL A 32 39.99 -6.22 -8.81
C VAL A 32 41.08 -7.04 -8.12
N GLU A 33 42.37 -6.68 -8.31
CA GLU A 33 43.49 -7.32 -7.60
C GLU A 33 43.41 -7.06 -6.09
N ILE A 34 43.28 -5.79 -5.67
CA ILE A 34 43.22 -5.40 -4.25
C ILE A 34 42.05 -6.09 -3.55
N ILE A 35 40.87 -6.12 -4.18
CA ILE A 35 39.67 -6.73 -3.61
C ILE A 35 39.87 -8.24 -3.48
N GLY A 36 40.30 -8.91 -4.56
CA GLY A 36 40.53 -10.35 -4.57
C GLY A 36 41.53 -10.79 -3.48
N GLU A 37 42.65 -10.06 -3.32
CA GLU A 37 43.61 -10.33 -2.25
C GLU A 37 43.06 -10.09 -0.84
N THR A 38 42.29 -9.01 -0.65
CA THR A 38 41.81 -8.63 0.69
C THR A 38 40.66 -9.52 1.18
N LEU A 39 39.82 -9.99 0.26
CA LEU A 39 38.67 -10.87 0.57
C LEU A 39 39.02 -12.37 0.42
N ASP A 40 40.28 -12.70 0.13
CA ASP A 40 40.72 -14.05 -0.14
C ASP A 40 39.80 -14.76 -1.14
N SER A 41 39.55 -14.07 -2.26
CA SER A 41 38.67 -14.54 -3.34
C SER A 41 39.51 -14.83 -4.59
N GLU A 42 39.30 -15.99 -5.18
CA GLU A 42 40.06 -16.42 -6.38
C GLU A 42 39.65 -15.60 -7.61
N VAL A 43 38.39 -15.21 -7.67
CA VAL A 43 37.85 -14.35 -8.72
C VAL A 43 37.34 -13.05 -8.14
N CYS A 44 37.68 -11.93 -8.77
CA CYS A 44 37.03 -10.66 -8.62
C CYS A 44 36.82 -10.03 -9.99
N SER A 45 35.58 -9.62 -10.30
CA SER A 45 35.19 -9.11 -11.61
C SER A 45 34.33 -7.86 -11.51
N ILE A 46 34.53 -6.93 -12.43
CA ILE A 46 33.72 -5.73 -12.61
C ILE A 46 33.03 -5.80 -13.95
N TYR A 47 31.70 -5.76 -13.91
CA TYR A 47 30.85 -5.62 -15.10
C TYR A 47 30.29 -4.19 -15.14
N LEU A 48 30.34 -3.55 -16.31
CA LEU A 48 29.78 -2.22 -16.52
C LEU A 48 28.66 -2.23 -17.55
N LEU A 49 27.63 -1.42 -17.30
CA LEU A 49 26.49 -1.31 -18.20
C LEU A 49 26.85 -0.43 -19.40
N ARG A 50 26.84 -1.03 -20.59
CA ARG A 50 27.05 -0.36 -21.88
C ARG A 50 26.05 -0.86 -22.91
N GLU A 51 25.49 0.04 -23.69
CA GLU A 51 24.55 -0.33 -24.77
C GLU A 51 23.44 -1.30 -24.30
N ASN A 52 22.93 -1.09 -23.08
CA ASN A 52 21.91 -1.94 -22.42
C ASN A 52 22.35 -3.39 -22.12
N ALA A 53 23.65 -3.67 -22.11
CA ALA A 53 24.24 -4.93 -21.68
C ALA A 53 25.35 -4.71 -20.65
N LEU A 54 25.57 -5.69 -19.79
CA LEU A 54 26.65 -5.72 -18.82
C LEU A 54 27.89 -6.34 -19.45
N GLU A 55 28.89 -5.55 -19.71
CA GLU A 55 30.17 -5.94 -20.31
C GLU A 55 31.20 -6.21 -19.21
N LEU A 56 31.90 -7.34 -19.28
CA LEU A 56 33.02 -7.64 -18.38
C LEU A 56 34.17 -6.66 -18.66
N PHE A 57 34.48 -5.77 -17.72
CA PHE A 57 35.41 -4.66 -17.90
C PHE A 57 36.76 -4.92 -17.27
N ALA A 58 36.81 -5.58 -16.12
CA ALA A 58 38.03 -6.00 -15.45
C ALA A 58 37.77 -7.30 -14.69
N THR A 59 38.76 -8.17 -14.67
CA THR A 59 38.70 -9.43 -13.92
C THR A 59 40.05 -9.85 -13.39
N ARG A 60 40.04 -10.48 -12.23
CA ARG A 60 41.08 -11.31 -11.67
C ARG A 60 40.52 -12.74 -11.58
N GLY A 61 41.23 -13.75 -12.01
CA GLY A 61 40.84 -15.15 -11.84
C GLY A 61 40.02 -15.76 -12.97
N LEU A 62 39.25 -14.96 -13.75
CA LEU A 62 38.62 -15.41 -14.97
C LEU A 62 39.58 -15.26 -16.17
N ASN A 63 39.21 -15.87 -17.32
CA ASN A 63 39.94 -15.73 -18.55
C ASN A 63 40.05 -14.25 -18.98
N GLN A 64 41.30 -13.77 -19.16
CA GLN A 64 41.53 -12.36 -19.54
C GLN A 64 41.03 -12.08 -20.97
N ASP A 65 40.96 -13.05 -21.85
CA ASP A 65 40.43 -12.88 -23.21
C ASP A 65 38.91 -12.64 -23.22
N ALA A 66 38.23 -12.89 -22.11
CA ALA A 66 36.81 -12.60 -21.94
C ALA A 66 36.50 -11.09 -21.64
N VAL A 67 37.51 -10.30 -21.23
CA VAL A 67 37.38 -8.87 -20.95
C VAL A 67 37.04 -8.16 -22.26
N HIS A 68 36.00 -7.28 -22.18
CA HIS A 68 35.39 -6.57 -23.32
C HIS A 68 34.70 -7.47 -24.38
N VAL A 69 34.65 -8.77 -24.15
CA VAL A 69 33.99 -9.75 -25.07
C VAL A 69 32.70 -10.26 -24.45
N THR A 70 32.75 -10.67 -23.16
CA THR A 70 31.57 -11.20 -22.47
C THR A 70 30.57 -10.09 -22.18
N ARG A 71 29.34 -10.28 -22.67
CA ARG A 71 28.21 -9.39 -22.47
C ARG A 71 27.00 -10.19 -22.00
N LEU A 72 26.29 -9.63 -21.00
CA LEU A 72 25.07 -10.19 -20.42
C LEU A 72 23.95 -9.13 -20.50
N GLY A 73 22.77 -9.55 -20.89
CA GLY A 73 21.60 -8.67 -20.85
C GLY A 73 21.23 -8.28 -19.42
N VAL A 74 20.59 -7.12 -19.23
CA VAL A 74 20.01 -6.75 -17.93
C VAL A 74 18.90 -7.76 -17.60
N GLY A 75 19.01 -8.46 -16.48
CA GLY A 75 18.14 -9.58 -16.10
C GLY A 75 18.63 -10.96 -16.60
N GLU A 76 19.73 -11.04 -17.34
CA GLU A 76 20.30 -12.30 -17.81
C GLU A 76 21.43 -12.77 -16.90
N GLY A 77 21.32 -14.00 -16.39
CA GLY A 77 22.29 -14.56 -15.46
C GLY A 77 22.32 -13.88 -14.10
N LEU A 78 23.18 -14.34 -13.18
CA LEU A 78 23.29 -13.78 -11.84
C LEU A 78 23.71 -12.31 -11.87
N VAL A 79 24.65 -11.95 -12.74
CA VAL A 79 25.15 -10.58 -12.89
C VAL A 79 24.04 -9.66 -13.43
N GLY A 80 23.29 -10.11 -14.45
CA GLY A 80 22.18 -9.35 -15.01
C GLY A 80 21.03 -9.17 -14.02
N THR A 81 20.75 -10.18 -13.20
CA THR A 81 19.75 -10.14 -12.13
C THR A 81 20.14 -9.10 -11.06
N ILE A 82 21.42 -9.04 -10.65
CA ILE A 82 21.93 -8.03 -9.72
C ILE A 82 21.68 -6.61 -10.25
N ALA A 83 21.98 -6.38 -11.52
CA ALA A 83 21.82 -5.06 -12.13
C ALA A 83 20.33 -4.69 -12.34
N ALA A 84 19.48 -5.65 -12.74
CA ALA A 84 18.07 -5.43 -12.98
C ALA A 84 17.31 -5.09 -11.70
N ASN A 85 17.56 -5.86 -10.64
CA ASN A 85 16.85 -5.71 -9.35
C ASN A 85 17.53 -4.70 -8.42
N VAL A 86 18.75 -4.27 -8.75
CA VAL A 86 19.61 -3.45 -7.86
C VAL A 86 19.81 -4.15 -6.51
N GLU A 87 20.01 -5.48 -6.55
CA GLU A 87 20.11 -6.35 -5.38
C GLU A 87 21.42 -7.12 -5.36
N MET A 88 21.91 -7.40 -4.15
CA MET A 88 23.05 -8.28 -3.99
C MET A 88 22.63 -9.76 -4.03
N LEU A 89 23.54 -10.61 -4.47
CA LEU A 89 23.44 -12.06 -4.33
C LEU A 89 24.62 -12.60 -3.52
N ASN A 90 24.37 -13.61 -2.66
CA ASN A 90 25.41 -14.31 -1.89
C ASN A 90 25.02 -15.79 -1.82
N LEU A 91 25.65 -16.58 -2.67
CA LEU A 91 25.33 -17.97 -2.94
C LEU A 91 26.53 -18.86 -2.61
N ALA A 92 26.29 -19.96 -1.90
CA ALA A 92 27.33 -20.99 -1.66
C ALA A 92 27.56 -21.88 -2.89
N GLU A 93 26.52 -22.03 -3.73
CA GLU A 93 26.54 -22.83 -4.95
C GLU A 93 25.81 -22.07 -6.05
N ALA A 94 26.55 -21.35 -6.87
CA ALA A 94 26.02 -20.49 -7.93
C ALA A 94 25.24 -21.28 -8.99
N ALA A 95 25.74 -22.46 -9.39
CA ALA A 95 25.15 -23.30 -10.43
C ALA A 95 23.74 -23.81 -10.05
N SER A 96 23.37 -23.81 -8.77
CA SER A 96 22.04 -24.25 -8.30
C SER A 96 20.96 -23.16 -8.41
N HIS A 97 21.35 -21.92 -8.70
CA HIS A 97 20.39 -20.81 -8.79
C HIS A 97 19.64 -20.83 -10.14
N PRO A 98 18.31 -20.61 -10.16
CA PRO A 98 17.50 -20.68 -11.39
C PRO A 98 17.95 -19.70 -12.49
N ASP A 99 18.51 -18.55 -12.10
CA ASP A 99 18.99 -17.53 -13.04
C ASP A 99 20.47 -17.75 -13.44
N PHE A 100 21.11 -18.84 -13.04
CA PHE A 100 22.48 -19.09 -13.43
C PHE A 100 22.60 -19.35 -14.94
N VAL A 101 23.48 -18.60 -15.60
CA VAL A 101 23.78 -18.75 -17.04
C VAL A 101 25.27 -18.90 -17.20
N TYR A 102 25.72 -20.08 -17.65
CA TYR A 102 27.12 -20.37 -17.89
C TYR A 102 27.64 -19.69 -19.16
N ARG A 103 28.83 -19.07 -19.08
CA ARG A 103 29.52 -18.43 -20.18
C ARG A 103 30.89 -19.12 -20.39
N PRO A 104 31.03 -20.01 -21.38
CA PRO A 104 32.25 -20.80 -21.59
C PRO A 104 33.53 -19.96 -21.75
N GLU A 105 33.41 -18.77 -22.32
CA GLU A 105 34.53 -17.86 -22.54
C GLU A 105 35.14 -17.31 -21.25
N THR A 106 34.39 -17.30 -20.14
CA THR A 106 34.88 -16.79 -18.84
C THR A 106 35.70 -17.81 -18.06
N GLY A 107 35.44 -19.12 -18.26
CA GLY A 107 36.05 -20.19 -17.50
C GLY A 107 35.59 -20.29 -16.06
N GLU A 108 34.36 -19.86 -15.77
CA GLU A 108 33.79 -19.76 -14.41
C GLU A 108 33.28 -21.10 -13.83
N ASP A 109 33.32 -22.21 -14.61
CA ASP A 109 32.89 -23.54 -14.20
C ASP A 109 33.68 -24.16 -13.02
N ALA A 110 34.87 -23.63 -12.74
CA ALA A 110 35.67 -24.04 -11.59
C ALA A 110 35.20 -23.41 -10.24
N PHE A 111 34.31 -22.41 -10.26
CA PHE A 111 33.95 -21.63 -9.07
C PHE A 111 32.52 -21.93 -8.63
N HIS A 112 32.36 -22.32 -7.37
CA HIS A 112 31.09 -22.71 -6.78
C HIS A 112 30.40 -21.55 -6.05
N SER A 113 31.14 -20.81 -5.21
CA SER A 113 30.55 -19.70 -4.45
C SER A 113 30.52 -18.40 -5.27
N PHE A 114 29.49 -17.60 -5.04
CA PHE A 114 29.26 -16.35 -5.74
C PHE A 114 28.75 -15.30 -4.77
N ALA A 115 29.41 -14.15 -4.74
CA ALA A 115 28.82 -12.96 -4.13
C ALA A 115 28.95 -11.78 -5.09
N GLY A 116 27.84 -11.07 -5.28
CA GLY A 116 27.81 -9.94 -6.19
C GLY A 116 26.98 -8.78 -5.61
N VAL A 117 27.46 -7.56 -5.84
CA VAL A 117 26.80 -6.33 -5.41
C VAL A 117 26.65 -5.36 -6.59
N PRO A 118 25.54 -4.63 -6.69
CA PRO A 118 25.38 -3.63 -7.73
C PRO A 118 26.31 -2.43 -7.49
N ILE A 119 26.89 -1.89 -8.57
CA ILE A 119 27.57 -0.59 -8.57
C ILE A 119 26.51 0.44 -8.92
N ILE A 120 26.17 1.31 -7.96
CA ILE A 120 25.04 2.23 -8.06
C ILE A 120 25.54 3.66 -8.20
N HIS A 121 25.15 4.36 -9.26
CA HIS A 121 25.35 5.79 -9.42
C HIS A 121 24.03 6.48 -9.69
N ARG A 122 23.73 7.57 -8.96
CA ARG A 122 22.44 8.31 -9.08
C ARG A 122 21.21 7.41 -9.04
N ALA A 123 21.17 6.46 -8.08
CA ALA A 123 20.11 5.48 -7.88
C ALA A 123 19.88 4.48 -9.05
N ARG A 124 20.84 4.33 -9.96
CA ARG A 124 20.82 3.34 -11.05
C ARG A 124 22.01 2.39 -10.90
N ALA A 125 21.81 1.12 -11.20
CA ALA A 125 22.94 0.22 -11.37
C ALA A 125 23.67 0.58 -12.67
N ILE A 126 24.94 0.98 -12.54
CA ILE A 126 25.85 1.25 -13.65
C ILE A 126 26.79 0.06 -13.90
N GLY A 127 26.67 -0.98 -13.09
CA GLY A 127 27.46 -2.20 -13.19
C GLY A 127 27.22 -3.11 -12.00
N ALA A 128 28.07 -4.14 -11.91
CA ALA A 128 28.11 -5.08 -10.79
C ALA A 128 29.56 -5.44 -10.44
N LEU A 129 29.82 -5.60 -9.14
CA LEU A 129 31.09 -6.08 -8.60
C LEU A 129 30.87 -7.48 -8.05
N ILE A 130 31.63 -8.45 -8.54
CA ILE A 130 31.45 -9.88 -8.30
C ILE A 130 32.72 -10.45 -7.69
N VAL A 131 32.57 -11.36 -6.71
CA VAL A 131 33.64 -12.24 -6.22
C VAL A 131 33.18 -13.69 -6.23
N GLN A 132 34.12 -14.63 -6.55
CA GLN A 132 33.83 -16.06 -6.59
C GLN A 132 35.00 -16.84 -5.96
N HIS A 133 34.70 -18.07 -5.51
CA HIS A 133 35.67 -18.98 -4.92
C HIS A 133 35.36 -20.40 -5.33
N ALA A 134 36.40 -21.23 -5.49
CA ALA A 134 36.24 -22.65 -5.90
C ALA A 134 35.56 -23.46 -4.78
N ASP A 135 35.83 -23.19 -3.52
CA ASP A 135 35.13 -23.87 -2.43
C ASP A 135 33.71 -23.33 -2.23
N PRO A 136 32.69 -24.20 -2.03
CA PRO A 136 31.34 -23.77 -1.67
C PRO A 136 31.32 -23.06 -0.33
N ARG A 137 31.14 -21.75 -0.32
CA ARG A 137 31.00 -20.94 0.91
C ARG A 137 29.99 -19.81 0.73
N ARG A 138 29.43 -19.34 1.80
CA ARG A 138 28.76 -18.04 1.82
C ARG A 138 29.71 -17.01 2.39
N TYR A 139 29.82 -15.89 1.72
CA TYR A 139 30.61 -14.75 2.21
C TYR A 139 29.96 -14.20 3.49
N ALA A 140 30.78 -13.90 4.49
CA ALA A 140 30.29 -13.34 5.75
C ALA A 140 29.76 -11.90 5.56
N ASP A 141 28.87 -11.46 6.46
CA ASP A 141 28.27 -10.12 6.38
C ASP A 141 29.31 -9.01 6.24
N ILE A 142 30.45 -9.15 6.89
CA ILE A 142 31.55 -8.18 6.84
C ILE A 142 32.26 -8.15 5.48
N GLU A 143 32.39 -9.29 4.80
CA GLU A 143 32.95 -9.37 3.45
C GLU A 143 32.00 -8.71 2.43
N ILE A 144 30.71 -8.93 2.60
CA ILE A 144 29.67 -8.28 1.80
C ILE A 144 29.65 -6.77 2.04
N GLU A 145 29.79 -6.31 3.28
CA GLU A 145 29.90 -4.89 3.61
C GLU A 145 31.12 -4.23 2.94
N ALA A 146 32.23 -4.94 2.92
CA ALA A 146 33.44 -4.46 2.23
C ALA A 146 33.22 -4.34 0.71
N LEU A 147 32.56 -5.33 0.10
CA LEU A 147 32.18 -5.28 -1.32
C LEU A 147 31.24 -4.11 -1.64
N GLN A 148 30.21 -3.89 -0.82
CA GLN A 148 29.29 -2.79 -1.02
C GLN A 148 29.95 -1.43 -0.89
N THR A 149 30.80 -1.26 0.12
CA THR A 149 31.57 -0.03 0.31
C THR A 149 32.51 0.23 -0.88
N THR A 150 33.12 -0.83 -1.40
CA THR A 150 33.95 -0.75 -2.58
C THR A 150 33.15 -0.37 -3.83
N ALA A 151 31.96 -0.97 -4.02
CA ALA A 151 31.09 -0.66 -5.14
C ALA A 151 30.63 0.81 -5.12
N MET A 152 30.39 1.39 -3.93
CA MET A 152 30.10 2.83 -3.79
C MET A 152 31.26 3.71 -4.25
N VAL A 153 32.49 3.38 -3.84
CA VAL A 153 33.69 4.13 -4.26
C VAL A 153 33.94 3.97 -5.76
N LEU A 154 33.77 2.76 -6.29
CA LEU A 154 33.89 2.48 -7.73
C LEU A 154 32.87 3.25 -8.56
N SER A 155 31.67 3.44 -8.08
CA SER A 155 30.63 4.16 -8.82
C SER A 155 31.05 5.57 -9.19
N GLU A 156 31.74 6.25 -8.27
CA GLU A 156 32.27 7.60 -8.49
C GLU A 156 33.43 7.61 -9.50
N LEU A 157 34.34 6.63 -9.41
CA LEU A 157 35.44 6.47 -10.37
C LEU A 157 34.91 6.25 -11.79
N ILE A 158 33.95 5.34 -11.93
CA ILE A 158 33.37 4.93 -13.21
C ILE A 158 32.63 6.11 -13.86
N ALA A 159 31.83 6.83 -13.08
CA ALA A 159 31.08 7.99 -13.53
C ALA A 159 32.03 9.15 -13.96
N ASN A 160 33.04 9.48 -13.14
CA ASN A 160 33.99 10.55 -13.44
C ASN A 160 34.93 10.22 -14.60
N ALA A 161 35.15 8.92 -14.89
CA ALA A 161 35.98 8.48 -15.99
C ALA A 161 35.26 8.36 -17.33
N GLY A 162 33.91 8.58 -17.36
CA GLY A 162 33.09 8.40 -18.56
C GLY A 162 33.11 6.97 -19.11
N LEU A 163 33.27 5.97 -18.25
CA LEU A 163 33.35 4.57 -18.64
C LEU A 163 31.97 3.91 -18.87
N VAL A 164 30.91 4.54 -18.45
CA VAL A 164 29.52 4.16 -18.70
C VAL A 164 28.90 5.21 -19.56
N ASP A 165 28.11 4.80 -20.54
CA ASP A 165 27.43 5.74 -21.44
C ASP A 165 26.52 6.66 -20.63
N ASP A 166 26.88 7.95 -20.60
CA ASP A 166 26.06 8.98 -20.00
C ASP A 166 24.73 9.08 -20.74
N GLU A 167 23.64 8.83 -20.05
CA GLU A 167 22.25 9.28 -20.27
C GLU A 167 21.64 9.25 -21.68
N GLN A 168 22.37 9.00 -22.77
CA GLN A 168 21.86 9.17 -24.14
C GLN A 168 21.29 7.91 -24.81
N ALA A 169 21.50 6.71 -24.28
CA ALA A 169 21.01 5.48 -24.93
C ALA A 169 19.54 5.14 -24.65
N LEU A 170 18.91 5.82 -23.72
CA LEU A 170 17.46 5.87 -23.58
C LEU A 170 17.01 7.34 -23.75
N ALA A 171 17.43 7.95 -24.84
CA ALA A 171 16.89 9.25 -25.24
C ALA A 171 15.37 9.13 -25.23
N ASN A 172 14.75 9.87 -24.34
CA ASN A 172 13.31 10.05 -24.35
C ASN A 172 12.97 10.62 -25.73
N ASP A 173 12.45 9.77 -26.59
CA ASP A 173 12.00 10.12 -27.94
C ASP A 173 10.79 11.08 -27.94
N GLY A 174 10.40 11.58 -26.76
CA GLY A 174 9.22 12.42 -26.54
C GLY A 174 7.90 11.67 -26.77
N ALA A 175 7.95 10.38 -27.10
CA ALA A 175 6.77 9.60 -27.40
C ALA A 175 5.90 9.36 -26.15
N PRO A 176 4.57 9.31 -26.32
CA PRO A 176 3.66 8.97 -25.26
C PRO A 176 3.97 7.56 -24.68
N ARG A 177 4.03 7.44 -23.35
CA ARG A 177 4.20 6.17 -22.64
C ARG A 177 3.04 5.92 -21.71
N ILE A 178 2.44 4.75 -21.81
CA ILE A 178 1.37 4.32 -20.92
C ILE A 178 1.95 3.29 -19.96
N LEU A 179 1.79 3.53 -18.67
CA LEU A 179 2.18 2.61 -17.60
C LEU A 179 0.93 2.20 -16.83
N SER A 180 0.93 0.98 -16.33
CA SER A 180 -0.13 0.46 -15.47
C SER A 180 0.35 0.38 -14.02
N GLY A 181 -0.59 0.51 -13.09
CA GLY A 181 -0.33 0.40 -11.66
C GLY A 181 -1.56 -0.03 -10.89
N LEU A 182 -1.40 -0.17 -9.59
CA LEU A 182 -2.48 -0.51 -8.67
C LEU A 182 -3.24 0.76 -8.26
N THR A 183 -4.54 0.81 -8.48
CA THR A 183 -5.39 1.90 -7.96
C THR A 183 -5.44 1.87 -6.44
N LEU A 184 -4.86 2.86 -5.79
CA LEU A 184 -4.92 3.04 -4.34
C LEU A 184 -6.02 4.01 -3.93
N VAL A 185 -6.14 5.15 -4.64
CA VAL A 185 -7.25 6.10 -4.50
C VAL A 185 -7.75 6.45 -5.89
N LYS A 186 -9.04 6.23 -6.14
CA LYS A 186 -9.69 6.50 -7.43
C LYS A 186 -9.72 7.99 -7.76
N GLY A 187 -9.72 8.29 -9.05
CA GLY A 187 -9.90 9.63 -9.58
C GLY A 187 -9.08 9.87 -10.84
N LEU A 188 -9.33 11.02 -11.45
CA LEU A 188 -8.63 11.52 -12.63
C LEU A 188 -7.82 12.75 -12.25
N ALA A 189 -6.59 12.86 -12.74
CA ALA A 189 -5.79 14.06 -12.57
C ALA A 189 -4.92 14.34 -13.80
N THR A 190 -4.62 15.60 -14.01
CA THR A 190 -3.66 16.08 -15.02
C THR A 190 -2.72 17.05 -14.36
N GLY A 191 -1.46 17.02 -14.74
CA GLY A 191 -0.45 17.92 -14.20
C GLY A 191 0.92 17.66 -14.77
N SER A 192 1.89 18.35 -14.21
CA SER A 192 3.31 18.14 -14.53
C SER A 192 3.95 17.26 -13.48
N VAL A 193 4.85 16.39 -13.92
CA VAL A 193 5.67 15.56 -13.04
C VAL A 193 6.53 16.44 -12.14
N VAL A 194 6.50 16.16 -10.86
CA VAL A 194 7.45 16.65 -9.88
C VAL A 194 7.87 15.44 -9.03
N PHE A 195 9.18 15.24 -8.90
CA PHE A 195 9.67 14.19 -8.04
C PHE A 195 9.60 14.62 -6.57
N HIS A 196 9.05 13.76 -5.74
CA HIS A 196 8.96 13.99 -4.30
C HIS A 196 10.32 14.22 -3.66
N GLN A 197 11.28 13.39 -4.04
CA GLN A 197 12.65 13.47 -3.55
C GLN A 197 13.56 13.90 -4.67
N PRO A 198 14.22 15.08 -4.58
CA PRO A 198 15.35 15.34 -5.44
C PRO A 198 16.38 14.24 -5.17
N ARG A 199 16.98 13.72 -6.23
CA ARG A 199 18.05 12.72 -6.11
C ARG A 199 19.18 13.36 -5.35
N ILE A 200 19.44 12.90 -4.11
CA ILE A 200 20.61 13.33 -3.35
C ILE A 200 21.81 12.64 -3.99
N THR A 201 22.67 13.42 -4.60
CA THR A 201 23.96 12.93 -5.09
C THR A 201 24.94 12.96 -3.94
N ILE A 202 25.55 11.82 -3.64
CA ILE A 202 26.63 11.73 -2.66
C ILE A 202 27.92 12.00 -3.43
N ASP A 203 28.42 13.24 -3.38
CA ASP A 203 29.58 13.66 -4.16
C ASP A 203 30.90 13.21 -3.51
N GLN A 204 30.89 12.91 -2.22
CA GLN A 204 32.05 12.47 -1.45
C GLN A 204 31.68 11.27 -0.56
N VAL A 205 32.32 10.13 -0.79
CA VAL A 205 32.04 8.87 -0.06
C VAL A 205 33.00 8.67 1.10
N VAL A 206 34.25 9.10 0.96
CA VAL A 206 35.34 8.92 1.96
C VAL A 206 35.51 10.18 2.79
N ALA A 207 35.47 10.03 4.10
CA ALA A 207 35.61 11.12 5.05
C ALA A 207 37.10 11.53 5.19
N GLU A 208 37.36 12.81 5.14
CA GLU A 208 38.70 13.37 5.54
C GLU A 208 38.87 13.39 7.06
N ASP A 209 37.78 13.68 7.80
CA ASP A 209 37.74 13.72 9.27
C ASP A 209 36.45 13.03 9.77
N THR A 210 36.61 11.81 10.27
CA THR A 210 35.49 11.02 10.78
C THR A 210 34.80 11.61 12.01
N GLU A 211 35.54 12.38 12.84
CA GLU A 211 34.97 13.05 14.01
C GLU A 211 34.06 14.22 13.59
N ALA A 212 34.50 15.00 12.59
CA ALA A 212 33.68 16.07 12.02
C ALA A 212 32.39 15.52 11.42
N GLU A 213 32.46 14.38 10.71
CA GLU A 213 31.31 13.70 10.13
C GLU A 213 30.31 13.18 11.20
N ARG A 214 30.83 12.61 12.28
CA ARG A 214 30.03 12.19 13.45
C ARG A 214 29.28 13.37 14.06
N GLN A 215 29.92 14.51 14.21
CA GLN A 215 29.27 15.73 14.71
C GLN A 215 28.18 16.27 13.75
N ARG A 216 28.36 16.10 12.44
CA ARG A 216 27.33 16.43 11.45
C ARG A 216 26.09 15.57 11.64
N VAL A 217 26.27 14.27 11.84
CA VAL A 217 25.16 13.32 12.07
C VAL A 217 24.43 13.62 13.37
N TYR A 218 25.13 13.88 14.48
CA TYR A 218 24.49 14.23 15.75
C TYR A 218 23.61 15.47 15.62
N ARG A 219 24.13 16.54 15.01
CA ARG A 219 23.36 17.77 14.76
C ARG A 219 22.15 17.53 13.85
N ALA A 220 22.27 16.61 12.89
CA ALA A 220 21.18 16.25 12.00
C ALA A 220 20.09 15.46 12.72
N PHE A 221 20.44 14.53 13.61
CA PHE A 221 19.49 13.82 14.46
C PHE A 221 18.69 14.78 15.36
N ASP A 222 19.39 15.71 16.04
CA ASP A 222 18.72 16.68 16.91
C ASP A 222 17.74 17.53 16.13
N ARG A 223 18.14 18.02 14.96
CA ARG A 223 17.26 18.81 14.08
C ARG A 223 16.07 18.00 13.54
N MET A 224 16.27 16.73 13.23
CA MET A 224 15.21 15.83 12.80
C MET A 224 14.19 15.62 13.93
N ARG A 225 14.66 15.39 15.17
CA ARG A 225 13.81 15.24 16.36
C ARG A 225 12.98 16.49 16.63
N GLU A 226 13.60 17.67 16.56
CA GLU A 226 12.91 18.96 16.67
C GLU A 226 11.79 19.11 15.62
N GLN A 227 12.04 18.70 14.39
CA GLN A 227 11.03 18.75 13.31
C GLN A 227 9.88 17.77 13.56
N ILE A 228 10.17 16.55 14.05
CA ILE A 228 9.15 15.54 14.38
C ILE A 228 8.29 16.02 15.57
N ASP A 229 8.89 16.61 16.58
CA ASP A 229 8.18 17.18 17.73
C ASP A 229 7.32 18.39 17.35
N ALA A 230 7.78 19.20 16.40
CA ALA A 230 7.02 20.33 15.86
C ALA A 230 5.78 19.86 15.07
N LEU A 231 5.86 18.75 14.32
CA LEU A 231 4.72 18.14 13.64
C LEU A 231 3.65 17.71 14.64
N GLY A 232 4.02 17.13 15.79
CA GLY A 232 3.08 16.73 16.84
C GLY A 232 2.35 17.91 17.52
N ASN A 233 2.80 19.14 17.31
CA ASN A 233 2.16 20.34 17.84
C ASN A 233 1.14 20.99 16.88
N GLN A 234 1.03 20.52 15.64
CA GLN A 234 0.03 21.00 14.68
C GLN A 234 -1.37 20.50 15.06
N ALA A 235 -2.39 21.30 14.80
CA ALA A 235 -3.78 21.03 15.22
C ALA A 235 -4.31 19.69 14.65
N GLU A 236 -3.84 19.30 13.48
CA GLU A 236 -4.22 18.07 12.78
C GLU A 236 -3.73 16.79 13.48
N PHE A 237 -2.66 16.89 14.29
CA PHE A 237 -2.09 15.79 15.07
C PHE A 237 -2.51 15.77 16.55
N ARG A 238 -3.16 16.85 17.04
CA ARG A 238 -3.56 16.99 18.46
C ARG A 238 -4.86 16.28 18.82
N ASP A 239 -5.69 15.96 17.85
CA ASP A 239 -7.05 15.47 18.09
C ASP A 239 -7.16 13.93 18.27
N GLY A 240 -6.06 13.22 18.54
CA GLY A 240 -6.09 11.80 18.93
C GLY A 240 -6.51 10.84 17.82
N GLY A 241 -6.21 11.18 16.55
CA GLY A 241 -6.49 10.34 15.39
C GLY A 241 -5.33 9.39 15.02
N GLU A 242 -5.48 8.70 13.90
CA GLU A 242 -4.49 7.78 13.34
C GLU A 242 -3.13 8.44 13.05
N HIS A 243 -3.11 9.75 12.87
CA HIS A 243 -1.90 10.55 12.70
C HIS A 243 -0.99 10.54 13.95
N GLU A 244 -1.55 10.37 15.16
CA GLU A 244 -0.78 10.31 16.41
C GLU A 244 0.05 9.01 16.47
N GLU A 245 -0.47 7.86 15.98
CA GLU A 245 0.27 6.59 15.95
C GLU A 245 1.44 6.61 14.98
N VAL A 246 1.24 7.21 13.82
CA VAL A 246 2.31 7.41 12.85
C VAL A 246 3.42 8.25 13.48
N LEU A 247 3.05 9.34 14.16
CA LEU A 247 4.00 10.21 14.83
C LEU A 247 4.73 9.51 15.99
N GLU A 248 4.04 8.66 16.77
CA GLU A 248 4.67 7.85 17.82
C GLU A 248 5.67 6.84 17.24
N THR A 249 5.33 6.22 16.10
CA THR A 249 6.25 5.32 15.38
C THR A 249 7.50 6.07 14.88
N TYR A 250 7.31 7.27 14.34
CA TYR A 250 8.42 8.15 13.92
C TYR A 250 9.30 8.55 15.09
N LYS A 251 8.70 8.92 16.22
CA LYS A 251 9.45 9.21 17.45
C LYS A 251 10.23 8.01 17.93
N MET A 252 9.62 6.82 17.96
CA MET A 252 10.29 5.60 18.38
C MET A 252 11.57 5.34 17.56
N PHE A 253 11.52 5.47 16.23
CA PHE A 253 12.69 5.30 15.37
C PHE A 253 13.69 6.46 15.47
N ALA A 254 13.25 7.72 15.55
CA ALA A 254 14.12 8.90 15.66
C ALA A 254 14.92 8.93 16.96
N TYR A 255 14.43 8.26 18.00
CA TYR A 255 15.09 8.13 19.30
C TYR A 255 15.76 6.76 19.50
N ASP A 256 15.80 5.87 18.46
CA ASP A 256 16.47 4.57 18.54
C ASP A 256 18.00 4.76 18.54
N GLU A 257 18.61 4.49 19.70
CA GLU A 257 20.08 4.53 19.87
C GLU A 257 20.79 3.49 18.99
N GLY A 258 20.15 2.38 18.64
CA GLY A 258 20.71 1.34 17.81
C GLY A 258 20.92 1.78 16.35
N TRP A 259 20.01 2.61 15.83
CA TRP A 259 20.14 3.19 14.50
C TRP A 259 21.30 4.19 14.44
N GLY A 260 21.37 5.13 15.39
CA GLY A 260 22.48 6.10 15.48
C GLY A 260 23.84 5.43 15.64
N ARG A 261 23.93 4.35 16.45
CA ARG A 261 25.16 3.58 16.63
C ARG A 261 25.64 2.96 15.32
N ARG A 262 24.76 2.35 14.53
CA ARG A 262 25.12 1.75 13.22
C ARG A 262 25.63 2.77 12.22
N ILE A 263 25.07 3.98 12.21
CA ILE A 263 25.57 5.07 11.35
C ILE A 263 26.97 5.49 11.81
N ASN A 264 27.20 5.62 13.11
CA ASN A 264 28.51 5.96 13.66
C ASN A 264 29.57 4.87 13.36
N GLU A 265 29.22 3.59 13.46
CA GLU A 265 30.09 2.47 13.06
C GLU A 265 30.47 2.56 11.57
N ALA A 266 29.54 2.98 10.71
CA ALA A 266 29.83 3.21 9.30
C ALA A 266 30.77 4.41 9.08
N ILE A 267 30.61 5.51 9.83
CA ILE A 267 31.56 6.65 9.81
C ILE A 267 32.93 6.23 10.30
N ASP A 268 33.02 5.43 11.36
CA ASP A 268 34.29 4.92 11.91
C ASP A 268 35.03 4.04 10.90
N SER A 269 34.35 3.45 9.93
CA SER A 269 34.96 2.75 8.80
C SER A 269 35.55 3.67 7.73
N GLY A 270 35.38 5.01 7.85
CA GLY A 270 35.96 6.02 6.96
C GLY A 270 34.95 6.64 5.97
N LEU A 271 33.66 6.47 6.17
CA LEU A 271 32.63 7.05 5.29
C LEU A 271 32.23 8.46 5.75
N THR A 272 31.82 9.30 4.78
CA THR A 272 31.10 10.55 5.06
C THR A 272 29.76 10.28 5.72
N ALA A 273 29.16 11.28 6.33
CA ALA A 273 27.87 11.17 6.99
C ALA A 273 26.76 10.70 6.01
N GLU A 274 26.75 11.26 4.80
CA GLU A 274 25.82 10.90 3.74
C GLU A 274 25.98 9.43 3.32
N ALA A 275 27.20 8.99 3.05
CA ALA A 275 27.50 7.62 2.65
C ALA A 275 27.21 6.61 3.77
N ALA A 276 27.45 6.98 5.03
CA ALA A 276 27.13 6.14 6.18
C ALA A 276 25.61 5.93 6.37
N ILE A 277 24.82 6.99 6.22
CA ILE A 277 23.35 6.89 6.29
C ILE A 277 22.82 6.01 5.17
N GLU A 278 23.25 6.25 3.92
CA GLU A 278 22.86 5.46 2.75
C GLU A 278 23.21 3.97 2.94
N ARG A 279 24.40 3.66 3.42
CA ARG A 279 24.84 2.28 3.68
C ARG A 279 23.96 1.58 4.72
N VAL A 280 23.65 2.25 5.82
CA VAL A 280 22.77 1.69 6.87
C VAL A 280 21.37 1.49 6.35
N GLN A 281 20.86 2.41 5.52
CA GLN A 281 19.56 2.29 4.87
C GLN A 281 19.52 1.09 3.92
N GLN A 282 20.50 0.91 3.04
CA GLN A 282 20.59 -0.21 2.13
C GLN A 282 20.66 -1.55 2.88
N ARG A 283 21.46 -1.62 3.95
CA ARG A 283 21.55 -2.82 4.81
C ARG A 283 20.22 -3.17 5.48
N THR A 284 19.52 -2.17 5.97
CA THR A 284 18.21 -2.35 6.61
C THR A 284 17.19 -2.85 5.58
N ARG A 285 17.18 -2.25 4.39
CA ARG A 285 16.33 -2.65 3.25
C ARG A 285 16.54 -4.11 2.86
N MET A 286 17.81 -4.56 2.79
CA MET A 286 18.14 -5.94 2.44
C MET A 286 17.70 -6.97 3.49
N ARG A 287 17.92 -6.67 4.77
CA ARG A 287 17.49 -7.58 5.87
C ARG A 287 15.99 -7.78 5.92
N MET A 288 15.23 -6.74 5.64
CA MET A 288 13.78 -6.77 5.74
C MET A 288 13.09 -7.38 4.51
N ARG A 289 13.70 -7.32 3.32
CA ARG A 289 13.20 -8.06 2.14
C ARG A 289 13.24 -9.59 2.29
N GLN A 290 14.06 -10.09 3.20
CA GLN A 290 14.12 -11.51 3.57
C GLN A 290 13.02 -11.94 4.55
N ILE A 291 12.21 -10.99 5.01
CA ILE A 291 11.13 -11.22 5.97
C ILE A 291 9.80 -11.08 5.20
N ASP A 292 9.12 -12.19 5.00
CA ASP A 292 7.80 -12.27 4.33
C ASP A 292 6.63 -11.74 5.21
N ASP A 293 6.88 -10.72 6.03
CA ASP A 293 5.87 -10.13 6.91
C ASP A 293 5.44 -8.75 6.39
N PRO A 294 4.19 -8.59 5.92
CA PRO A 294 3.67 -7.33 5.38
C PRO A 294 3.72 -6.16 6.37
N LEU A 295 3.59 -6.43 7.66
CA LEU A 295 3.63 -5.41 8.72
C LEU A 295 5.05 -4.87 8.97
N LEU A 296 6.05 -5.74 8.85
CA LEU A 296 7.45 -5.32 8.90
C LEU A 296 7.83 -4.54 7.65
N ALA A 297 7.24 -4.86 6.50
CA ALA A 297 7.43 -4.11 5.27
C ALA A 297 6.89 -2.66 5.37
N ASP A 298 5.70 -2.45 5.95
CA ASP A 298 5.14 -1.11 6.14
C ASP A 298 5.99 -0.28 7.13
N ARG A 299 6.51 -0.88 8.19
CA ARG A 299 7.44 -0.21 9.13
C ARG A 299 8.79 0.12 8.52
N MET A 300 9.20 -0.62 7.49
CA MET A 300 10.40 -0.28 6.71
C MET A 300 10.26 1.05 5.99
N HIS A 301 9.09 1.29 5.43
CA HIS A 301 8.84 2.54 4.72
C HIS A 301 8.95 3.75 5.65
N ASP A 302 8.51 3.61 6.90
CA ASP A 302 8.66 4.66 7.92
C ASP A 302 10.14 4.91 8.26
N LEU A 303 10.96 3.86 8.38
CA LEU A 303 12.39 4.01 8.62
C LEU A 303 13.15 4.54 7.40
N GLU A 304 12.74 4.16 6.18
CA GLU A 304 13.29 4.72 4.93
C GLU A 304 13.01 6.21 4.82
N ASP A 305 11.81 6.64 5.19
CA ASP A 305 11.42 8.03 5.19
C ASP A 305 12.28 8.85 6.17
N LEU A 306 12.45 8.35 7.40
CA LEU A 306 13.34 8.98 8.38
C LEU A 306 14.80 9.00 7.94
N SER A 307 15.29 7.94 7.27
CA SER A 307 16.65 7.89 6.72
C SER A 307 16.84 8.92 5.61
N ASN A 308 15.87 9.06 4.71
CA ASN A 308 15.87 10.07 3.66
C ASN A 308 15.83 11.50 4.24
N ARG A 309 15.04 11.69 5.31
CA ARG A 309 14.98 12.98 6.03
C ARG A 309 16.30 13.32 6.69
N LEU A 310 16.92 12.36 7.36
CA LEU A 310 18.24 12.53 7.98
C LEU A 310 19.29 12.87 6.93
N LEU A 311 19.30 12.16 5.80
CA LEU A 311 20.21 12.39 4.68
C LEU A 311 20.07 13.81 4.11
N ARG A 312 18.83 14.31 3.94
CA ARG A 312 18.55 15.69 3.51
C ARG A 312 19.09 16.74 4.49
N ILE A 313 18.93 16.49 5.79
CA ILE A 313 19.42 17.41 6.81
C ILE A 313 20.95 17.47 6.80
N VAL A 314 21.63 16.33 6.67
CA VAL A 314 23.08 16.22 6.63
C VAL A 314 23.65 16.88 5.38
N SER A 315 23.05 16.63 4.20
CA SER A 315 23.50 17.19 2.92
C SER A 315 23.19 18.69 2.76
N GLY A 316 22.47 19.29 3.72
CA GLY A 316 22.08 20.70 3.65
C GLY A 316 21.03 20.99 2.56
N GLN A 317 20.51 19.96 1.88
CA GLN A 317 19.45 20.07 0.89
C GLN A 317 18.09 20.12 1.60
N LEU A 318 17.82 21.23 2.27
CA LEU A 318 16.62 21.44 3.12
C LEU A 318 15.31 21.61 2.33
N GLY A 319 15.32 21.39 1.00
CA GLY A 319 14.15 21.59 0.16
C GLY A 319 13.58 20.30 -0.40
N THR A 320 12.45 19.82 0.15
CA THR A 320 11.53 18.97 -0.63
C THR A 320 10.83 19.84 -1.67
N ALA A 321 10.25 19.21 -2.73
CA ALA A 321 9.35 19.93 -3.63
C ALA A 321 8.21 20.62 -2.86
N ALA A 322 7.84 20.12 -1.66
CA ALA A 322 6.89 20.75 -0.75
C ALA A 322 7.40 22.10 -0.21
N THR A 323 8.64 22.16 0.26
CA THR A 323 9.23 23.40 0.82
C THR A 323 9.58 24.44 -0.22
N GLN A 324 9.88 24.01 -1.46
CA GLN A 324 10.12 24.91 -2.60
C GLN A 324 8.81 25.49 -3.18
N GLY A 325 7.68 24.90 -2.82
CA GLY A 325 6.35 25.26 -3.29
C GLY A 325 6.07 24.79 -4.72
N LEU A 326 4.92 24.19 -4.92
CA LEU A 326 4.48 23.75 -6.25
C LEU A 326 4.07 24.96 -7.10
N ARG A 327 4.74 25.18 -8.21
CA ARG A 327 4.50 26.35 -9.10
C ARG A 327 3.29 26.20 -10.00
N ARG A 328 2.86 24.96 -10.31
CA ARG A 328 1.76 24.61 -11.22
C ARG A 328 1.03 23.37 -10.73
N ASP A 329 -0.04 23.00 -11.39
CA ASP A 329 -0.75 21.78 -11.10
C ASP A 329 0.19 20.58 -11.31
N THR A 330 0.35 19.79 -10.26
CA THR A 330 1.43 18.82 -10.12
C THR A 330 0.89 17.42 -9.87
N ILE A 331 1.49 16.44 -10.54
CA ILE A 331 1.40 15.04 -10.15
C ILE A 331 2.75 14.65 -9.56
N LEU A 332 2.71 14.29 -8.29
CA LEU A 332 3.88 13.90 -7.54
C LEU A 332 4.28 12.48 -7.91
N VAL A 333 5.54 12.28 -8.27
CA VAL A 333 6.10 10.96 -8.57
C VAL A 333 7.12 10.61 -7.49
N ALA A 334 6.95 9.44 -6.88
CA ALA A 334 7.83 8.97 -5.82
C ALA A 334 8.06 7.46 -5.90
N ARG A 335 9.10 6.96 -5.25
CA ARG A 335 9.22 5.52 -4.98
C ARG A 335 8.18 5.12 -3.95
N ASN A 336 8.22 5.78 -2.81
CA ASN A 336 7.29 5.73 -1.70
C ASN A 336 7.04 7.14 -1.20
N LEU A 337 5.99 7.32 -0.42
CA LEU A 337 5.63 8.60 0.17
C LEU A 337 5.06 8.36 1.57
N GLY A 338 5.60 9.05 2.56
CA GLY A 338 5.08 9.02 3.92
C GLY A 338 3.81 9.89 4.07
N PRO A 339 2.92 9.55 5.02
CA PRO A 339 1.71 10.34 5.28
C PRO A 339 2.02 11.77 5.72
N ALA A 340 3.05 11.96 6.56
CA ALA A 340 3.49 13.29 7.01
C ALA A 340 4.05 14.13 5.85
N GLU A 341 4.79 13.50 4.95
CA GLU A 341 5.34 14.17 3.77
C GLU A 341 4.25 14.62 2.80
N LEU A 342 3.20 13.81 2.62
CA LEU A 342 2.06 14.19 1.77
C LEU A 342 1.34 15.43 2.29
N LEU A 343 1.22 15.58 3.62
CA LEU A 343 0.58 16.74 4.26
C LEU A 343 1.38 18.04 4.12
N GLU A 344 2.70 17.98 3.85
CA GLU A 344 3.54 19.16 3.60
C GLU A 344 3.21 19.85 2.26
N TYR A 345 2.52 19.17 1.33
CA TYR A 345 2.22 19.70 0.01
C TYR A 345 0.99 20.61 -0.03
N ASP A 346 1.07 21.71 -0.80
CA ASP A 346 -0.10 22.56 -1.08
C ASP A 346 -1.16 21.77 -1.85
N ARG A 347 -2.24 21.44 -1.15
CA ARG A 347 -3.40 20.70 -1.66
C ARG A 347 -4.04 21.34 -2.90
N ARG A 348 -3.89 22.66 -3.10
CA ARG A 348 -4.45 23.36 -4.25
C ARG A 348 -3.68 23.03 -5.53
N ARG A 349 -2.39 22.72 -5.41
CA ARG A 349 -1.48 22.44 -6.52
C ARG A 349 -1.22 20.96 -6.72
N LEU A 350 -1.25 20.16 -5.69
CA LEU A 350 -1.10 18.71 -5.77
C LEU A 350 -2.39 18.08 -6.31
N LYS A 351 -2.34 17.53 -7.51
CA LYS A 351 -3.50 16.96 -8.22
C LYS A 351 -3.54 15.45 -8.17
N GLY A 352 -2.40 14.79 -8.05
CA GLY A 352 -2.29 13.34 -8.00
C GLY A 352 -0.94 12.87 -7.51
N VAL A 353 -0.87 11.58 -7.18
CA VAL A 353 0.36 10.92 -6.73
C VAL A 353 0.53 9.61 -7.50
N VAL A 354 1.73 9.35 -7.98
CA VAL A 354 2.13 8.08 -8.61
C VAL A 354 3.31 7.51 -7.86
N LEU A 355 3.15 6.30 -7.32
CA LEU A 355 4.16 5.61 -6.55
C LEU A 355 4.70 4.41 -7.33
N GLN A 356 6.00 4.22 -7.35
CA GLN A 356 6.61 3.02 -7.93
C GLN A 356 6.32 1.78 -7.09
N GLU A 357 6.25 1.95 -5.78
CA GLU A 357 5.85 0.94 -4.79
C GLU A 357 4.50 1.35 -4.17
N GLY A 358 4.06 0.70 -3.10
CA GLY A 358 2.86 1.05 -2.37
C GLY A 358 1.85 -0.09 -2.27
N SER A 359 1.14 -0.11 -1.14
CA SER A 359 0.09 -1.08 -0.85
C SER A 359 -1.24 -0.38 -0.54
N LEU A 360 -2.35 -1.12 -0.61
CA LEU A 360 -3.67 -0.61 -0.25
C LEU A 360 -3.81 -0.26 1.24
N THR A 361 -2.94 -0.82 2.06
CA THR A 361 -2.90 -0.64 3.52
C THR A 361 -1.96 0.49 3.95
N ALA A 362 -1.18 1.07 3.03
CA ALA A 362 -0.24 2.13 3.36
C ALA A 362 -0.96 3.38 3.93
N HIS A 363 -0.42 3.93 5.00
CA HIS A 363 -1.00 5.10 5.70
C HIS A 363 -1.16 6.32 4.78
N VAL A 364 -0.27 6.50 3.80
CA VAL A 364 -0.37 7.58 2.80
C VAL A 364 -1.67 7.51 1.98
N VAL A 365 -2.19 6.30 1.75
CA VAL A 365 -3.46 6.11 1.00
C VAL A 365 -4.64 6.68 1.76
N ILE A 366 -4.61 6.58 3.08
CA ILE A 366 -5.65 7.11 3.97
C ILE A 366 -5.65 8.63 3.89
N VAL A 367 -4.48 9.25 4.05
CA VAL A 367 -4.31 10.70 3.97
C VAL A 367 -4.69 11.22 2.58
N ALA A 368 -4.23 10.57 1.52
CA ALA A 368 -4.56 10.96 0.14
C ALA A 368 -6.07 10.88 -0.13
N ARG A 369 -6.74 9.85 0.40
CA ARG A 369 -8.20 9.68 0.29
C ARG A 369 -8.95 10.80 1.02
N ALA A 370 -8.53 11.16 2.24
CA ALA A 370 -9.09 12.29 2.99
C ALA A 370 -8.86 13.62 2.26
N MET A 371 -7.71 13.78 1.61
CA MET A 371 -7.40 14.94 0.78
C MET A 371 -8.13 14.96 -0.57
N GLY A 372 -8.75 13.85 -1.00
CA GLY A 372 -9.39 13.72 -2.32
C GLY A 372 -8.39 13.68 -3.48
N ILE A 373 -7.17 13.20 -3.23
CA ILE A 373 -6.08 13.13 -4.22
C ILE A 373 -6.02 11.71 -4.79
N PRO A 374 -6.14 11.50 -6.12
CA PRO A 374 -5.98 10.19 -6.73
C PRO A 374 -4.54 9.68 -6.58
N VAL A 375 -4.40 8.39 -6.26
CA VAL A 375 -3.11 7.72 -6.07
C VAL A 375 -3.06 6.42 -6.85
N LEU A 376 -1.99 6.25 -7.62
CA LEU A 376 -1.62 5.02 -8.29
C LEU A 376 -0.34 4.48 -7.65
N GLY A 377 -0.36 3.25 -7.17
CA GLY A 377 0.81 2.54 -6.63
C GLY A 377 1.28 1.44 -7.57
N ARG A 378 2.42 0.82 -7.24
CA ARG A 378 3.05 -0.25 -8.03
C ARG A 378 3.17 0.10 -9.53
N CYS A 379 3.48 1.36 -9.81
CA CYS A 379 3.70 1.82 -11.18
C CYS A 379 5.17 1.59 -11.55
N GLU A 380 5.47 0.37 -11.96
CA GLU A 380 6.84 -0.03 -12.27
C GLU A 380 7.46 0.82 -13.39
N GLY A 381 8.69 1.25 -13.19
CA GLY A 381 9.44 2.03 -14.18
C GLY A 381 9.09 3.51 -14.24
N ILE A 382 8.14 4.02 -13.46
CA ILE A 382 7.75 5.44 -13.50
C ILE A 382 8.93 6.38 -13.19
N LEU A 383 9.74 6.07 -12.17
CA LEU A 383 10.92 6.85 -11.81
C LEU A 383 12.02 6.84 -12.88
N ARG A 384 12.03 5.83 -13.73
CA ARG A 384 13.00 5.71 -14.83
C ARG A 384 12.55 6.46 -16.08
N LEU A 385 11.24 6.43 -16.37
CA LEU A 385 10.68 6.90 -17.63
C LEU A 385 10.19 8.34 -17.57
N ALA A 386 9.83 8.84 -16.38
CA ALA A 386 9.40 10.22 -16.18
C ALA A 386 10.58 11.17 -16.02
N GLU A 387 10.43 12.39 -16.50
CA GLU A 387 11.33 13.52 -16.30
C GLU A 387 10.62 14.65 -15.56
N GLU A 388 11.41 15.48 -14.87
CA GLU A 388 10.87 16.65 -14.17
C GLU A 388 10.21 17.59 -15.13
N GLY A 389 8.94 17.89 -14.92
CA GLY A 389 8.14 18.77 -15.75
C GLY A 389 7.39 18.10 -16.92
N ASP A 390 7.54 16.79 -17.13
CA ASP A 390 6.76 16.03 -18.09
C ASP A 390 5.25 16.25 -17.87
N ALA A 391 4.49 16.36 -18.95
CA ALA A 391 3.03 16.29 -18.87
C ALA A 391 2.59 14.87 -18.54
N LEU A 392 1.68 14.74 -17.56
CA LEU A 392 1.19 13.45 -17.08
C LEU A 392 -0.34 13.47 -16.96
N LEU A 393 -0.98 12.42 -17.46
CA LEU A 393 -2.39 12.12 -17.25
C LEU A 393 -2.50 10.90 -16.32
N LEU A 394 -3.16 11.06 -15.18
CA LEU A 394 -3.42 10.01 -14.21
C LEU A 394 -4.88 9.56 -14.29
N ASP A 395 -5.11 8.34 -14.73
CA ASP A 395 -6.40 7.65 -14.71
C ASP A 395 -6.37 6.57 -13.62
N ALA A 396 -6.49 6.98 -12.37
CA ALA A 396 -6.50 6.04 -11.25
C ALA A 396 -7.80 5.21 -11.18
N ASP A 397 -8.84 5.54 -11.96
CA ASP A 397 -10.03 4.68 -12.07
C ASP A 397 -9.72 3.42 -12.87
N LYS A 398 -8.84 3.53 -13.88
CA LYS A 398 -8.39 2.42 -14.73
C LYS A 398 -7.04 1.83 -14.34
N GLY A 399 -6.39 2.39 -13.32
CA GLY A 399 -5.04 1.97 -12.93
C GLY A 399 -3.98 2.28 -13.97
N ALA A 400 -4.10 3.42 -14.68
CA ALA A 400 -3.20 3.79 -15.76
C ALA A 400 -2.66 5.21 -15.62
N VAL A 401 -1.42 5.41 -16.06
CA VAL A 401 -0.79 6.73 -16.19
C VAL A 401 -0.20 6.89 -17.58
N THR A 402 -0.37 8.05 -18.18
CA THR A 402 0.19 8.39 -19.49
C THR A 402 1.19 9.53 -19.33
N LEU A 403 2.45 9.26 -19.62
CA LEU A 403 3.52 10.25 -19.70
C LEU A 403 3.57 10.85 -21.10
N ARG A 404 3.83 12.16 -21.19
CA ARG A 404 3.98 12.90 -22.45
C ARG A 404 2.86 12.59 -23.44
N PRO A 405 1.58 12.77 -23.02
CA PRO A 405 0.43 12.46 -23.87
C PRO A 405 0.47 13.28 -25.15
N SER A 406 0.05 12.68 -26.26
CA SER A 406 -0.21 13.44 -27.48
C SER A 406 -1.38 14.40 -27.26
N GLN A 407 -1.46 15.44 -28.09
CA GLN A 407 -2.56 16.41 -28.01
C GLN A 407 -3.93 15.74 -28.12
N ALA A 408 -4.08 14.75 -29.00
CA ALA A 408 -5.34 14.00 -29.14
C ALA A 408 -5.69 13.21 -27.87
N MET A 409 -4.70 12.60 -27.19
CA MET A 409 -4.91 11.89 -25.92
C MET A 409 -5.30 12.86 -24.82
N ALA A 410 -4.66 14.02 -24.74
CA ALA A 410 -5.00 15.06 -23.77
C ALA A 410 -6.43 15.58 -23.96
N GLU A 411 -6.86 15.89 -25.20
CA GLU A 411 -8.21 16.34 -25.51
C GLU A 411 -9.28 15.31 -25.12
N VAL A 412 -9.06 14.03 -25.40
CA VAL A 412 -9.97 12.95 -24.98
C VAL A 412 -10.04 12.86 -23.45
N PHE A 413 -8.89 12.97 -22.77
CA PHE A 413 -8.83 12.93 -21.32
C PHE A 413 -9.50 14.15 -20.69
N ASP A 414 -9.25 15.35 -21.22
CA ASP A 414 -9.86 16.60 -20.74
C ASP A 414 -11.38 16.58 -20.90
N THR A 415 -11.87 16.05 -22.02
CA THR A 415 -13.32 15.86 -22.24
C THR A 415 -13.91 14.94 -21.17
N ARG A 416 -13.24 13.81 -20.88
CA ARG A 416 -13.66 12.88 -19.83
C ARG A 416 -13.56 13.50 -18.44
N PHE A 417 -12.48 14.25 -18.17
CA PHE A 417 -12.26 14.97 -16.93
C PHE A 417 -13.33 16.05 -16.68
N ALA A 418 -13.65 16.84 -17.70
CA ALA A 418 -14.70 17.86 -17.64
C ALA A 418 -16.08 17.21 -17.39
N ARG A 419 -16.40 16.12 -18.10
CA ARG A 419 -17.64 15.35 -17.89
C ARG A 419 -17.73 14.80 -16.47
N ASN A 420 -16.63 14.23 -15.94
CA ASN A 420 -16.60 13.73 -14.57
C ASN A 420 -16.80 14.86 -13.55
N ARG A 421 -16.14 16.01 -13.75
CA ARG A 421 -16.30 17.18 -12.88
C ARG A 421 -17.73 17.73 -12.92
N GLN A 422 -18.37 17.76 -14.09
CA GLN A 422 -19.76 18.18 -14.25
C GLN A 422 -20.70 17.19 -13.55
N ARG A 423 -20.46 15.88 -13.66
CA ARG A 423 -21.20 14.84 -12.92
C ARG A 423 -21.06 15.02 -11.42
N GLN A 424 -19.85 15.25 -10.91
CA GLN A 424 -19.60 15.49 -9.48
C GLN A 424 -20.33 16.74 -8.97
N ALA A 425 -20.36 17.80 -9.75
CA ALA A 425 -21.12 19.01 -9.41
C ALA A 425 -22.64 18.75 -9.39
N ALA A 426 -23.15 17.96 -10.34
CA ALA A 426 -24.56 17.52 -10.36
C ALA A 426 -24.90 16.67 -9.11
N TYR A 427 -24.00 15.75 -8.72
CA TYR A 427 -24.18 14.92 -7.52
C TYR A 427 -24.17 15.74 -6.24
N ALA A 428 -23.34 16.79 -6.16
CA ALA A 428 -23.34 17.71 -5.04
C ALA A 428 -24.71 18.42 -4.88
N GLY A 429 -25.39 18.69 -6.01
CA GLY A 429 -26.77 19.21 -5.99
C GLY A 429 -27.82 18.22 -5.47
N LEU A 430 -27.51 16.92 -5.40
CA LEU A 430 -28.39 15.89 -4.83
C LEU A 430 -28.18 15.68 -3.32
N ARG A 431 -27.28 16.42 -2.70
CA ARG A 431 -26.94 16.27 -1.28
C ARG A 431 -28.18 16.28 -0.38
N ASP A 432 -28.99 17.31 -0.50
CA ASP A 432 -30.16 17.54 0.35
C ASP A 432 -31.47 16.98 -0.27
N VAL A 433 -31.34 16.21 -1.34
CA VAL A 433 -32.47 15.58 -2.05
C VAL A 433 -32.69 14.17 -1.52
N GLU A 434 -33.91 13.91 -1.05
CA GLU A 434 -34.33 12.59 -0.59
C GLU A 434 -34.40 11.59 -1.76
N PRO A 435 -33.88 10.35 -1.58
CA PRO A 435 -33.83 9.35 -2.63
C PRO A 435 -35.15 8.58 -2.75
N PHE A 436 -36.17 9.20 -3.34
CA PHE A 436 -37.43 8.55 -3.70
C PHE A 436 -37.38 8.04 -5.13
N THR A 437 -37.86 6.84 -5.34
CA THR A 437 -38.10 6.26 -6.67
C THR A 437 -39.28 6.93 -7.37
N ARG A 438 -39.45 6.73 -8.69
CA ARG A 438 -40.57 7.28 -9.44
C ARG A 438 -41.95 6.83 -8.89
N CYS A 439 -42.01 5.64 -8.33
CA CYS A 439 -43.23 5.12 -7.68
C CYS A 439 -43.41 5.54 -6.22
N GLY A 440 -42.58 6.48 -5.72
CA GLY A 440 -42.69 7.08 -4.37
C GLY A 440 -42.12 6.24 -3.24
N THR A 441 -41.36 5.19 -3.52
CA THR A 441 -40.71 4.39 -2.49
C THR A 441 -39.36 5.08 -2.07
N ARG A 442 -39.18 5.34 -0.77
CA ARG A 442 -37.92 5.84 -0.23
C ARG A 442 -36.88 4.73 -0.17
N ILE A 443 -35.68 5.03 -0.67
CA ILE A 443 -34.53 4.17 -0.56
C ILE A 443 -33.56 4.78 0.45
N GLN A 444 -33.05 3.98 1.37
CA GLN A 444 -32.09 4.45 2.36
C GLN A 444 -30.68 4.32 1.80
N VAL A 445 -29.96 5.43 1.69
CA VAL A 445 -28.58 5.48 1.16
C VAL A 445 -27.64 5.93 2.27
N MET A 446 -26.82 5.01 2.73
CA MET A 446 -25.86 5.18 3.83
C MET A 446 -24.44 5.05 3.33
N ILE A 447 -23.46 5.47 4.12
CA ILE A 447 -22.04 5.32 3.77
C ILE A 447 -21.37 4.17 4.52
N ASN A 448 -20.35 3.59 3.88
CA ASN A 448 -19.34 2.78 4.54
C ASN A 448 -18.24 3.72 5.04
N ALA A 449 -17.79 3.52 6.27
CA ALA A 449 -16.73 4.26 6.91
C ALA A 449 -15.79 3.32 7.67
N GLY A 450 -14.54 3.68 7.81
CA GLY A 450 -13.55 2.96 8.61
C GLY A 450 -12.75 3.90 9.51
N LEU A 451 -12.81 5.20 9.22
CA LEU A 451 -12.10 6.26 9.93
C LEU A 451 -13.08 7.29 10.49
N ARG A 452 -12.66 7.99 11.55
CA ARG A 452 -13.43 9.15 12.07
C ARG A 452 -13.69 10.19 10.97
N ASP A 453 -12.68 10.48 10.18
CA ASP A 453 -12.74 11.52 9.14
C ASP A 453 -13.74 11.19 8.02
N ASP A 454 -13.98 9.90 7.76
CA ASP A 454 -15.01 9.47 6.81
C ASP A 454 -16.41 9.99 7.20
N ILE A 455 -16.66 10.24 8.49
CA ILE A 455 -17.96 10.70 8.99
C ILE A 455 -18.28 12.10 8.45
N SER A 456 -17.29 12.93 8.20
CA SER A 456 -17.48 14.25 7.56
C SER A 456 -18.17 14.14 6.19
N MET A 457 -18.02 13.01 5.53
CA MET A 457 -18.68 12.73 4.25
C MET A 457 -20.21 12.61 4.36
N LEU A 458 -20.76 12.35 5.56
CA LEU A 458 -22.21 12.37 5.78
C LEU A 458 -22.81 13.75 5.44
N ALA A 459 -22.15 14.81 5.88
CA ALA A 459 -22.59 16.18 5.60
C ALA A 459 -22.36 16.54 4.12
N MET A 460 -21.28 16.06 3.51
CA MET A 460 -20.94 16.36 2.12
C MET A 460 -21.83 15.64 1.12
N THR A 461 -22.22 14.40 1.39
CA THR A 461 -23.01 13.55 0.48
C THR A 461 -24.50 13.58 0.74
N GLY A 462 -24.92 14.04 1.95
CA GLY A 462 -26.30 13.96 2.39
C GLY A 462 -26.79 12.51 2.55
N ALA A 463 -25.91 11.57 2.92
CA ALA A 463 -26.30 10.21 3.22
C ALA A 463 -27.11 10.12 4.51
N ASP A 464 -27.95 9.06 4.61
CA ASP A 464 -28.88 8.86 5.74
C ASP A 464 -28.18 8.44 7.05
N GLY A 465 -26.93 7.98 6.98
CA GLY A 465 -26.16 7.54 8.13
C GLY A 465 -24.96 6.71 7.70
N VAL A 466 -24.35 6.03 8.66
CA VAL A 466 -23.26 5.06 8.45
C VAL A 466 -23.85 3.65 8.58
N GLY A 467 -23.98 2.96 7.46
CA GLY A 467 -24.54 1.60 7.43
C GLY A 467 -23.52 0.52 7.72
N LEU A 468 -22.23 0.87 7.65
CA LEU A 468 -21.12 0.01 8.03
C LEU A 468 -19.95 0.89 8.53
N PHE A 469 -19.69 0.87 9.83
CA PHE A 469 -18.45 1.37 10.39
C PHE A 469 -17.53 0.17 10.66
N ARG A 470 -16.41 0.11 9.92
CA ARG A 470 -15.39 -0.95 10.05
C ARG A 470 -14.48 -0.63 11.21
N THR A 471 -14.54 -1.43 12.28
CA THR A 471 -13.76 -1.19 13.49
C THR A 471 -12.35 -1.77 13.45
N GLU A 472 -12.07 -2.63 12.47
CA GLU A 472 -10.81 -3.37 12.39
C GLU A 472 -9.59 -2.49 12.12
N PHE A 473 -9.78 -1.32 11.53
CA PHE A 473 -8.66 -0.48 11.11
C PHE A 473 -7.73 -0.13 12.30
N GLN A 474 -8.29 0.31 13.43
CA GLN A 474 -7.50 0.60 14.63
C GLN A 474 -6.73 -0.62 15.17
N PHE A 475 -7.22 -1.85 14.89
CA PHE A 475 -6.54 -3.08 15.29
C PHE A 475 -5.42 -3.45 14.33
N LEU A 476 -5.57 -3.15 13.05
CA LEU A 476 -4.58 -3.44 12.02
C LEU A 476 -3.36 -2.51 12.09
N VAL A 477 -3.58 -1.25 12.47
CA VAL A 477 -2.52 -0.23 12.55
C VAL A 477 -1.73 -0.35 13.85
N SER A 478 -2.36 -0.76 14.95
CA SER A 478 -1.73 -0.80 16.27
C SER A 478 -0.74 -1.96 16.41
N ALA A 479 0.43 -1.67 17.01
CA ALA A 479 1.43 -2.68 17.36
C ALA A 479 0.99 -3.60 18.50
N THR A 480 0.04 -3.17 19.32
CA THR A 480 -0.51 -3.88 20.47
C THR A 480 -2.03 -3.81 20.42
N LEU A 481 -2.70 -4.68 21.19
CA LEU A 481 -4.16 -4.65 21.29
C LEU A 481 -4.64 -3.25 21.73
N PRO A 482 -5.49 -2.57 20.94
CA PRO A 482 -5.99 -1.24 21.27
C PRO A 482 -6.67 -1.21 22.64
N GLN A 483 -6.23 -0.32 23.51
CA GLN A 483 -6.81 -0.18 24.85
C GLN A 483 -8.30 0.22 24.77
N ARG A 484 -9.08 -0.28 25.71
CA ARG A 484 -10.53 -0.02 25.76
C ARG A 484 -10.86 1.48 25.75
N GLU A 485 -10.12 2.28 26.48
CA GLU A 485 -10.32 3.74 26.59
C GLU A 485 -10.15 4.42 25.24
N ARG A 486 -9.19 3.99 24.45
CA ARG A 486 -8.95 4.46 23.08
C ARG A 486 -10.09 4.08 22.15
N GLN A 487 -10.51 2.81 22.18
CA GLN A 487 -11.68 2.34 21.43
C GLN A 487 -12.94 3.16 21.80
N THR A 488 -13.20 3.36 23.11
CA THR A 488 -14.34 4.13 23.59
C THR A 488 -14.33 5.56 23.09
N ARG A 489 -13.17 6.22 23.05
CA ARG A 489 -13.02 7.58 22.54
C ARG A 489 -13.36 7.62 21.05
N LEU A 490 -12.75 6.77 20.24
CA LEU A 490 -13.01 6.71 18.80
C LEU A 490 -14.51 6.50 18.49
N TYR A 491 -15.14 5.50 19.14
CA TYR A 491 -16.56 5.21 18.87
C TYR A 491 -17.47 6.35 19.31
N ARG A 492 -17.12 7.06 20.38
CA ARG A 492 -17.84 8.27 20.84
C ARG A 492 -17.69 9.39 19.84
N ASP A 493 -16.48 9.67 19.38
CA ASP A 493 -16.19 10.73 18.41
C ASP A 493 -16.95 10.48 17.08
N VAL A 494 -17.02 9.21 16.65
CA VAL A 494 -17.81 8.79 15.48
C VAL A 494 -19.31 9.07 15.69
N LEU A 495 -19.85 8.70 16.85
CA LEU A 495 -21.27 8.96 17.16
C LEU A 495 -21.57 10.46 17.29
N GLU A 496 -20.67 11.22 17.87
CA GLU A 496 -20.80 12.69 17.99
C GLU A 496 -20.74 13.37 16.61
N ALA A 497 -19.80 12.97 15.78
CA ALA A 497 -19.67 13.49 14.42
C ALA A 497 -20.86 13.13 13.51
N ALA A 498 -21.48 11.96 13.72
CA ALA A 498 -22.69 11.55 13.00
C ALA A 498 -23.96 12.28 13.46
N GLY A 499 -23.94 12.91 14.67
CA GLY A 499 -25.10 13.60 15.25
C GLY A 499 -26.25 12.63 15.53
N ASP A 500 -27.44 12.93 14.96
CA ASP A 500 -28.64 12.09 15.10
C ASP A 500 -28.75 10.97 14.05
N LYS A 501 -27.82 10.92 13.11
CA LYS A 501 -27.82 9.89 12.06
C LYS A 501 -27.36 8.54 12.62
N PRO A 502 -27.98 7.43 12.20
CA PRO A 502 -27.61 6.10 12.69
C PRO A 502 -26.21 5.69 12.23
N VAL A 503 -25.49 5.04 13.15
CA VAL A 503 -24.19 4.39 12.87
C VAL A 503 -24.32 2.91 13.22
N VAL A 504 -23.93 2.02 12.30
CA VAL A 504 -23.84 0.58 12.52
C VAL A 504 -22.39 0.19 12.68
N PHE A 505 -22.00 -0.19 13.88
CA PHE A 505 -20.65 -0.69 14.17
C PHE A 505 -20.54 -2.18 13.86
N ARG A 506 -19.66 -2.56 12.96
CA ARG A 506 -19.28 -3.97 12.79
C ARG A 506 -18.27 -4.34 13.86
N THR A 507 -18.48 -5.42 14.60
CA THR A 507 -17.46 -5.94 15.51
C THR A 507 -16.21 -6.35 14.72
N VAL A 508 -15.07 -6.38 15.42
CA VAL A 508 -13.76 -6.54 14.81
C VAL A 508 -13.69 -7.77 13.87
N ASP A 509 -13.13 -7.54 12.69
CA ASP A 509 -12.91 -8.55 11.65
C ASP A 509 -11.40 -8.63 11.34
N ILE A 510 -10.67 -9.32 12.23
CA ILE A 510 -9.22 -9.60 12.17
C ILE A 510 -8.99 -11.11 12.23
N GLY A 511 -7.77 -11.55 11.92
CA GLY A 511 -7.40 -12.96 11.77
C GLY A 511 -7.46 -13.41 10.30
N GLY A 512 -7.01 -14.61 10.02
CA GLY A 512 -6.95 -15.12 8.64
C GLY A 512 -6.11 -14.23 7.73
N ASP A 513 -6.74 -13.66 6.71
CA ASP A 513 -6.14 -12.73 5.74
C ASP A 513 -5.80 -11.34 6.32
N LYS A 514 -6.29 -11.01 7.52
CA LYS A 514 -6.06 -9.75 8.25
C LYS A 514 -5.29 -10.01 9.55
N ALA A 515 -4.09 -10.55 9.43
CA ALA A 515 -3.23 -10.85 10.56
C ALA A 515 -2.83 -9.58 11.33
N VAL A 516 -2.75 -9.68 12.67
CA VAL A 516 -2.30 -8.61 13.55
C VAL A 516 -1.15 -9.10 14.44
N PRO A 517 -0.14 -8.26 14.73
CA PRO A 517 1.12 -8.71 15.35
C PRO A 517 0.98 -9.26 16.77
N TYR A 518 -0.06 -8.86 17.49
CA TYR A 518 -0.29 -9.23 18.89
C TYR A 518 -1.20 -10.45 19.09
N LEU A 519 -1.69 -11.07 18.03
CA LEU A 519 -2.26 -12.41 18.09
C LEU A 519 -1.09 -13.40 18.11
N THR A 520 -1.02 -14.21 19.19
CA THR A 520 0.07 -15.12 19.51
C THR A 520 0.41 -16.14 18.41
N SER A 521 1.59 -16.76 18.52
CA SER A 521 2.20 -17.68 17.54
C SER A 521 1.30 -18.81 17.01
N GLU A 522 0.28 -19.23 17.76
CA GLU A 522 -0.73 -20.21 17.32
C GLU A 522 -1.67 -19.63 16.22
N ALA A 523 -1.87 -18.31 16.20
CA ALA A 523 -2.68 -17.63 15.18
C ALA A 523 -1.86 -17.22 13.95
N LEU A 524 -0.53 -17.35 14.02
CA LEU A 524 0.42 -17.05 12.95
C LEU A 524 0.83 -18.30 12.15
N GLU A 525 0.32 -19.48 12.48
CA GLU A 525 0.42 -20.62 11.56
C GLU A 525 -0.25 -20.22 10.23
N ARG A 526 0.49 -20.30 9.14
CA ARG A 526 -0.03 -19.95 7.80
C ARG A 526 -1.20 -20.86 7.50
N GLU A 527 -2.41 -20.33 7.59
CA GLU A 527 -3.60 -21.01 7.13
C GLU A 527 -3.54 -21.15 5.58
N GLU A 528 -3.86 -22.34 5.08
CA GLU A 528 -3.91 -22.58 3.63
C GLU A 528 -5.00 -21.72 2.94
N ASN A 529 -6.08 -21.43 3.65
CA ASN A 529 -7.22 -20.65 3.16
C ASN A 529 -7.59 -19.52 4.15
N PRO A 530 -6.79 -18.48 4.28
CA PRO A 530 -6.95 -17.46 5.33
C PRO A 530 -8.32 -16.76 5.34
N ALA A 531 -8.91 -16.53 4.18
CA ALA A 531 -10.24 -15.89 4.08
C ALA A 531 -11.37 -16.72 4.71
N MET A 532 -11.21 -18.05 4.74
CA MET A 532 -12.15 -19.01 5.35
C MET A 532 -11.72 -19.49 6.73
N GLY A 533 -10.60 -18.98 7.21
CA GLY A 533 -9.92 -19.43 8.42
C GLY A 533 -10.48 -18.87 9.73
N TRP A 534 -9.61 -18.81 10.72
CA TRP A 534 -9.90 -18.34 12.07
C TRP A 534 -9.86 -16.83 12.16
N ARG A 535 -10.97 -16.19 11.78
CA ARG A 535 -11.12 -14.74 11.71
C ARG A 535 -12.48 -14.26 12.26
N ALA A 536 -12.59 -12.97 12.44
CA ALA A 536 -13.81 -12.25 12.76
C ALA A 536 -14.54 -12.86 13.99
N LEU A 537 -15.80 -13.21 13.85
CA LEU A 537 -16.61 -13.73 14.96
C LEU A 537 -16.07 -15.06 15.51
N ARG A 538 -15.52 -15.94 14.66
CA ARG A 538 -14.91 -17.21 15.09
C ARG A 538 -13.79 -16.97 16.09
N LEU A 539 -12.85 -16.10 15.72
CA LEU A 539 -11.75 -15.68 16.61
C LEU A 539 -12.26 -14.96 17.85
N ALA A 540 -13.27 -14.09 17.70
CA ALA A 540 -13.79 -13.29 18.79
C ALA A 540 -14.55 -14.12 19.84
N LEU A 541 -15.16 -15.23 19.46
CA LEU A 541 -15.81 -16.18 20.38
C LEU A 541 -14.79 -17.06 21.10
N ASP A 542 -13.73 -17.51 20.43
CA ASP A 542 -12.66 -18.29 21.05
C ASP A 542 -11.76 -17.42 21.96
N ARG A 543 -11.63 -16.14 21.63
CA ARG A 543 -10.88 -15.13 22.39
C ARG A 543 -11.83 -14.07 22.97
N GLU A 544 -12.78 -14.51 23.80
CA GLU A 544 -13.83 -13.66 24.37
C GLU A 544 -13.34 -12.35 24.98
N GLY A 545 -12.09 -12.30 25.48
CA GLY A 545 -11.48 -11.08 26.03
C GLY A 545 -11.48 -9.93 25.03
N LEU A 546 -11.25 -10.22 23.76
CA LEU A 546 -11.29 -9.24 22.67
C LEU A 546 -12.70 -8.68 22.48
N LEU A 547 -13.70 -9.56 22.37
CA LEU A 547 -15.10 -9.15 22.19
C LEU A 547 -15.64 -8.43 23.42
N LYS A 548 -15.27 -8.87 24.64
CA LYS A 548 -15.65 -8.21 25.90
C LYS A 548 -15.10 -6.78 25.98
N ALA A 549 -13.83 -6.57 25.60
CA ALA A 549 -13.22 -5.22 25.59
C ALA A 549 -13.94 -4.30 24.60
N GLN A 550 -14.17 -4.78 23.36
CA GLN A 550 -14.89 -4.01 22.36
C GLN A 550 -16.35 -3.74 22.74
N ALA A 551 -17.06 -4.73 23.27
CA ALA A 551 -18.43 -4.56 23.75
C ALA A 551 -18.54 -3.46 24.83
N ARG A 552 -17.62 -3.45 25.82
CA ARG A 552 -17.58 -2.37 26.82
C ARG A 552 -17.33 -1.01 26.19
N ALA A 553 -16.38 -0.94 25.26
CA ALA A 553 -16.06 0.31 24.58
C ALA A 553 -17.26 0.87 23.80
N LEU A 554 -17.97 0.03 23.05
CA LEU A 554 -19.17 0.43 22.30
C LEU A 554 -20.32 0.85 23.21
N LEU A 555 -20.57 0.08 24.30
CA LEU A 555 -21.61 0.37 25.27
C LEU A 555 -21.35 1.69 26.02
N GLU A 556 -20.11 1.97 26.40
CA GLU A 556 -19.73 3.23 27.07
C GLU A 556 -19.77 4.42 26.09
N ALA A 557 -19.38 4.20 24.83
CA ALA A 557 -19.40 5.26 23.80
C ALA A 557 -20.82 5.69 23.42
N ALA A 558 -21.76 4.75 23.35
CA ALA A 558 -23.13 4.98 22.95
C ALA A 558 -24.07 5.32 24.13
N ALA A 559 -23.55 5.72 25.30
CA ALA A 559 -24.35 6.08 26.45
C ALA A 559 -25.40 7.14 26.10
N GLY A 560 -26.69 6.90 26.43
CA GLY A 560 -27.82 7.76 26.12
C GLY A 560 -28.23 7.83 24.64
N ARG A 561 -27.75 6.91 23.81
CA ARG A 561 -28.08 6.84 22.37
C ARG A 561 -28.49 5.41 22.00
N THR A 562 -29.01 5.22 20.79
CA THR A 562 -29.21 3.89 20.22
C THR A 562 -27.90 3.36 19.67
N LEU A 563 -27.48 2.18 20.14
CA LEU A 563 -26.31 1.45 19.63
C LEU A 563 -26.76 0.39 18.60
N ASN A 564 -26.25 0.46 17.37
CA ASN A 564 -26.42 -0.61 16.38
C ASN A 564 -25.11 -1.39 16.25
N VAL A 565 -25.16 -2.69 16.53
CA VAL A 565 -24.00 -3.61 16.46
C VAL A 565 -24.28 -4.68 15.41
N MET A 566 -23.31 -4.95 14.57
CA MET A 566 -23.36 -5.96 13.53
C MET A 566 -22.21 -6.97 13.69
N PHE A 567 -22.56 -8.25 13.78
CA PHE A 567 -21.58 -9.34 13.85
C PHE A 567 -21.21 -9.84 12.45
N PRO A 568 -19.91 -9.83 12.07
CA PRO A 568 -19.44 -10.39 10.79
C PRO A 568 -19.34 -11.90 10.84
N MET A 569 -19.25 -12.56 9.70
CA MET A 569 -18.96 -14.00 9.51
C MET A 569 -19.90 -14.94 10.29
N VAL A 570 -21.13 -14.53 10.56
CA VAL A 570 -22.12 -15.39 11.21
C VAL A 570 -22.51 -16.51 10.25
N SER A 571 -22.34 -17.75 10.65
CA SER A 571 -22.67 -18.95 9.88
C SER A 571 -23.91 -19.66 10.44
N GLU A 572 -24.05 -19.65 11.76
CA GLU A 572 -25.07 -20.38 12.51
C GLU A 572 -25.72 -19.46 13.56
N PRO A 573 -27.02 -19.65 13.89
CA PRO A 573 -27.71 -18.84 14.90
C PRO A 573 -27.08 -18.85 16.29
N TRP A 574 -26.45 -19.94 16.68
CA TRP A 574 -25.80 -20.04 18.00
C TRP A 574 -24.59 -19.12 18.13
N GLU A 575 -23.84 -18.87 17.05
CA GLU A 575 -22.70 -17.94 17.05
C GLU A 575 -23.19 -16.50 17.30
N PHE A 576 -24.32 -16.14 16.68
CA PHE A 576 -24.97 -14.85 16.93
C PHE A 576 -25.44 -14.73 18.37
N ASP A 577 -26.10 -15.76 18.91
CA ASP A 577 -26.58 -15.77 20.29
C ASP A 577 -25.43 -15.69 21.30
N ALA A 578 -24.32 -16.41 21.06
CA ALA A 578 -23.12 -16.35 21.88
C ALA A 578 -22.49 -14.93 21.90
N ALA A 579 -22.34 -14.31 20.73
CA ALA A 579 -21.82 -12.94 20.64
C ALA A 579 -22.74 -11.93 21.33
N ARG A 580 -24.04 -12.04 21.15
CA ARG A 580 -25.04 -11.22 21.82
C ARG A 580 -24.99 -11.40 23.33
N ALA A 581 -24.80 -12.63 23.83
CA ALA A 581 -24.68 -12.91 25.26
C ALA A 581 -23.46 -12.18 25.86
N VAL A 582 -22.34 -12.15 25.17
CA VAL A 582 -21.16 -11.38 25.61
C VAL A 582 -21.50 -9.88 25.78
N PHE A 583 -22.22 -9.29 24.84
CA PHE A 583 -22.66 -7.88 24.95
C PHE A 583 -23.60 -7.66 26.14
N GLU A 584 -24.59 -8.54 26.34
CA GLU A 584 -25.54 -8.45 27.44
C GLU A 584 -24.84 -8.61 28.81
N ASP A 585 -23.87 -9.52 28.93
CA ASP A 585 -23.06 -9.69 30.14
C ASP A 585 -22.26 -8.40 30.44
N GLN A 586 -21.67 -7.77 29.41
CA GLN A 586 -20.96 -6.51 29.60
C GLN A 586 -21.90 -5.35 29.92
N ARG A 587 -23.10 -5.34 29.37
CA ARG A 587 -24.15 -4.37 29.71
C ARG A 587 -24.53 -4.47 31.19
N LEU A 588 -24.74 -5.70 31.69
CA LEU A 588 -25.06 -5.96 33.10
C LEU A 588 -23.88 -5.56 34.02
N PHE A 589 -22.66 -5.87 33.60
CA PHE A 589 -21.44 -5.47 34.34
C PHE A 589 -21.32 -3.93 34.46
N LEU A 590 -21.55 -3.18 33.40
CA LEU A 590 -21.53 -1.71 33.40
C LEU A 590 -22.68 -1.13 34.24
N LYS A 591 -23.88 -1.72 34.15
CA LYS A 591 -25.03 -1.36 34.99
C LYS A 591 -24.72 -1.51 36.47
N GLY A 592 -24.07 -2.63 36.88
CA GLY A 592 -23.63 -2.86 38.26
C GLY A 592 -22.62 -1.79 38.73
N ARG A 593 -21.88 -1.19 37.83
CA ARG A 593 -20.93 -0.09 38.11
C ARG A 593 -21.56 1.31 37.97
N ARG A 594 -22.88 1.42 37.85
CA ARG A 594 -23.65 2.66 37.69
C ARG A 594 -23.18 3.51 36.50
N LYS A 595 -22.65 2.89 35.45
CA LYS A 595 -22.32 3.59 34.21
C LYS A 595 -23.60 3.86 33.41
N GLN A 596 -23.65 5.01 32.72
CA GLN A 596 -24.70 5.29 31.75
C GLN A 596 -24.62 4.31 30.60
N LEU A 597 -25.75 3.78 30.17
CA LEU A 597 -25.87 2.78 29.11
C LEU A 597 -26.57 3.36 27.87
N PRO A 598 -26.48 2.70 26.73
CA PRO A 598 -27.32 3.01 25.58
C PRO A 598 -28.82 2.93 25.95
N GLU A 599 -29.63 3.79 25.33
CA GLU A 599 -31.11 3.75 25.47
C GLU A 599 -31.69 2.47 24.86
N ALA A 600 -31.14 2.05 23.72
CA ALA A 600 -31.52 0.83 23.02
C ALA A 600 -30.30 0.21 22.34
N ILE A 601 -30.29 -1.10 22.21
CA ILE A 601 -29.28 -1.84 21.46
C ILE A 601 -29.99 -2.64 20.36
N ARG A 602 -29.59 -2.41 19.11
CA ARG A 602 -30.06 -3.16 17.96
C ARG A 602 -28.95 -4.08 17.47
N TYR A 603 -29.13 -5.36 17.61
CA TYR A 603 -28.17 -6.36 17.14
C TYR A 603 -28.53 -6.80 15.72
N GLY A 604 -27.56 -6.87 14.85
CA GLY A 604 -27.66 -7.36 13.49
C GLY A 604 -26.55 -8.32 13.13
N ALA A 605 -26.67 -8.99 12.02
CA ALA A 605 -25.64 -9.88 11.46
C ALA A 605 -25.27 -9.47 10.04
N MET A 606 -24.03 -9.71 9.66
CA MET A 606 -23.61 -9.64 8.26
C MET A 606 -23.89 -10.99 7.60
N LEU A 607 -24.72 -10.97 6.57
CA LEU A 607 -24.99 -12.14 5.76
C LEU A 607 -23.96 -12.20 4.63
N GLU A 608 -22.90 -12.92 4.90
CA GLU A 608 -21.77 -13.08 3.98
C GLU A 608 -21.31 -14.55 3.89
N VAL A 609 -21.71 -15.40 4.84
CA VAL A 609 -21.55 -16.85 4.76
C VAL A 609 -22.85 -17.45 4.26
N PRO A 610 -22.85 -18.20 3.14
CA PRO A 610 -24.07 -18.73 2.53
C PRO A 610 -24.92 -19.61 3.47
N ALA A 611 -24.28 -20.31 4.43
CA ALA A 611 -24.95 -21.17 5.40
C ALA A 611 -26.04 -20.42 6.21
N LEU A 612 -25.79 -19.14 6.57
CA LEU A 612 -26.75 -18.35 7.34
C LEU A 612 -28.10 -18.17 6.59
N ALA A 613 -28.06 -18.14 5.25
CA ALA A 613 -29.27 -18.01 4.44
C ALA A 613 -30.14 -19.27 4.44
N GLU A 614 -29.56 -20.44 4.73
CA GLU A 614 -30.31 -21.70 4.81
C GLU A 614 -31.08 -21.88 6.14
N VAL A 615 -30.72 -21.07 7.14
CA VAL A 615 -31.34 -21.04 8.48
C VAL A 615 -31.99 -19.70 8.81
N LEU A 616 -32.36 -18.95 7.78
CA LEU A 616 -32.78 -17.54 7.87
C LEU A 616 -34.03 -17.37 8.77
N GLU A 617 -34.96 -18.31 8.75
CA GLU A 617 -36.16 -18.29 9.61
C GLU A 617 -35.82 -18.37 11.10
N GLN A 618 -34.70 -19.00 11.47
CA GLN A 618 -34.24 -19.04 12.85
C GLN A 618 -33.66 -17.69 13.34
N MET A 619 -33.32 -16.78 12.42
CA MET A 619 -32.87 -15.43 12.77
C MET A 619 -34.03 -14.48 13.09
N VAL A 620 -35.27 -14.86 12.76
CA VAL A 620 -36.46 -14.05 13.06
C VAL A 620 -36.64 -13.93 14.58
N GLY A 621 -36.75 -12.68 15.04
CA GLY A 621 -36.82 -12.36 16.48
C GLY A 621 -35.45 -12.33 17.20
N ARG A 622 -34.38 -12.78 16.56
CA ARG A 622 -33.00 -12.67 17.09
C ARG A 622 -32.32 -11.39 16.67
N VAL A 623 -32.43 -11.04 15.38
CA VAL A 623 -31.78 -9.86 14.77
C VAL A 623 -32.76 -8.74 14.49
N ALA A 624 -32.30 -7.51 14.65
CA ALA A 624 -33.07 -6.32 14.24
C ALA A 624 -32.83 -5.98 12.76
N PHE A 625 -31.68 -6.34 12.22
CA PHE A 625 -31.32 -6.09 10.82
C PHE A 625 -30.32 -7.13 10.30
N LEU A 626 -30.34 -7.32 8.99
CA LEU A 626 -29.32 -8.08 8.25
C LEU A 626 -28.72 -7.18 7.17
N SER A 627 -27.40 -7.23 7.02
CA SER A 627 -26.67 -6.52 5.98
C SER A 627 -25.85 -7.51 5.15
N VAL A 628 -26.11 -7.54 3.84
CA VAL A 628 -25.43 -8.48 2.95
C VAL A 628 -24.03 -7.97 2.61
N GLY A 629 -23.00 -8.73 3.02
CA GLY A 629 -21.60 -8.51 2.66
C GLY A 629 -21.27 -9.15 1.31
N THR A 630 -21.63 -8.51 0.20
CA THR A 630 -21.57 -9.12 -1.13
C THR A 630 -20.17 -9.54 -1.57
N ASN A 631 -19.09 -8.94 -1.03
CA ASN A 631 -17.72 -9.28 -1.39
C ASN A 631 -17.37 -10.70 -0.93
N ASP A 632 -17.52 -10.97 0.37
CA ASP A 632 -17.22 -12.28 0.96
C ASP A 632 -18.29 -13.31 0.58
N LEU A 633 -19.57 -12.88 0.48
CA LEU A 633 -20.64 -13.74 -0.02
C LEU A 633 -20.34 -14.29 -1.42
N THR A 634 -19.88 -13.45 -2.34
CA THR A 634 -19.53 -13.88 -3.70
C THR A 634 -18.38 -14.87 -3.68
N GLN A 635 -17.33 -14.57 -2.90
CA GLN A 635 -16.18 -15.44 -2.72
C GLN A 635 -16.60 -16.84 -2.24
N PHE A 636 -17.41 -16.91 -1.21
CA PHE A 636 -17.84 -18.19 -0.62
C PHE A 636 -18.86 -18.92 -1.47
N LEU A 637 -19.77 -18.20 -2.14
CA LEU A 637 -20.79 -18.79 -3.00
C LEU A 637 -20.19 -19.44 -4.26
N PHE A 638 -19.13 -18.84 -4.82
CA PHE A 638 -18.42 -19.38 -5.97
C PHE A 638 -17.16 -20.17 -5.61
N ALA A 639 -16.79 -20.27 -4.32
CA ALA A 639 -15.54 -20.88 -3.88
C ALA A 639 -14.33 -20.31 -4.65
N ALA A 640 -14.31 -18.99 -4.84
CA ALA A 640 -13.31 -18.28 -5.65
C ALA A 640 -12.64 -17.19 -4.83
N ASP A 641 -11.32 -17.28 -4.69
CA ASP A 641 -10.53 -16.26 -3.99
C ASP A 641 -10.54 -14.94 -4.79
N ARG A 642 -11.15 -13.90 -4.22
CA ARG A 642 -11.21 -12.56 -4.82
C ARG A 642 -9.86 -11.84 -4.88
N ALA A 643 -8.89 -12.27 -4.06
CA ALA A 643 -7.54 -11.73 -4.08
C ALA A 643 -6.70 -12.30 -5.23
N ASN A 644 -7.15 -13.39 -5.85
CA ASN A 644 -6.49 -13.97 -7.02
C ASN A 644 -6.90 -13.20 -8.30
N PRO A 645 -5.98 -12.47 -8.97
CA PRO A 645 -6.31 -11.65 -10.14
C PRO A 645 -6.92 -12.45 -11.30
N LYS A 646 -6.58 -13.74 -11.42
CA LYS A 646 -7.11 -14.63 -12.48
C LYS A 646 -8.56 -15.03 -12.25
N LEU A 647 -9.07 -14.91 -11.02
CA LEU A 647 -10.42 -15.29 -10.61
C LEU A 647 -11.31 -14.08 -10.36
N ALA A 648 -10.74 -12.93 -9.98
CA ALA A 648 -11.47 -11.73 -9.57
C ALA A 648 -12.47 -11.23 -10.64
N GLU A 649 -12.10 -11.34 -11.93
CA GLU A 649 -12.94 -10.91 -13.05
C GLU A 649 -13.77 -12.04 -13.65
N ARG A 650 -13.60 -13.29 -13.18
CA ARG A 650 -14.26 -14.46 -13.78
C ARG A 650 -15.73 -14.56 -13.41
N TYR A 651 -16.12 -14.07 -12.24
CA TYR A 651 -17.46 -14.19 -11.69
C TYR A 651 -18.14 -12.84 -11.60
N ASP A 652 -19.21 -12.69 -12.40
CA ASP A 652 -20.01 -11.46 -12.43
C ASP A 652 -20.97 -11.40 -11.24
N TRP A 653 -21.06 -10.28 -10.56
CA TRP A 653 -22.06 -10.04 -9.51
C TRP A 653 -23.50 -10.04 -10.04
N LEU A 654 -23.70 -9.83 -11.36
CA LEU A 654 -25.01 -9.99 -12.02
C LEU A 654 -25.25 -11.41 -12.49
N SER A 655 -24.46 -12.38 -12.05
CA SER A 655 -24.73 -13.79 -12.30
C SER A 655 -26.10 -14.20 -11.75
N PRO A 656 -26.90 -14.98 -12.50
CA PRO A 656 -28.17 -15.54 -12.01
C PRO A 656 -28.00 -16.31 -10.69
N ALA A 657 -26.90 -16.94 -10.44
CA ALA A 657 -26.63 -17.67 -9.19
C ALA A 657 -26.66 -16.74 -7.96
N ILE A 658 -25.91 -15.62 -8.00
CA ILE A 658 -25.90 -14.64 -6.89
C ILE A 658 -27.26 -13.97 -6.78
N LEU A 659 -27.85 -13.52 -7.89
CA LEU A 659 -29.12 -12.77 -7.84
C LEU A 659 -30.28 -13.61 -7.37
N ARG A 660 -30.34 -14.91 -7.72
CA ARG A 660 -31.33 -15.85 -7.18
C ARG A 660 -31.13 -16.08 -5.67
N PHE A 661 -29.89 -16.19 -5.24
CA PHE A 661 -29.57 -16.29 -3.81
C PHE A 661 -30.09 -15.06 -3.07
N LEU A 662 -29.76 -13.86 -3.55
CA LEU A 662 -30.19 -12.60 -2.96
C LEU A 662 -31.70 -12.37 -3.01
N ASP A 663 -32.38 -12.77 -4.10
CA ASP A 663 -33.84 -12.73 -4.24
C ASP A 663 -34.50 -13.64 -3.22
N ARG A 664 -33.98 -14.86 -3.02
CA ARG A 664 -34.48 -15.80 -1.99
C ARG A 664 -34.35 -15.21 -0.59
N VAL A 665 -33.20 -14.60 -0.25
CA VAL A 665 -33.01 -13.92 1.02
C VAL A 665 -34.01 -12.77 1.21
N ALA A 666 -34.16 -11.92 0.19
CA ALA A 666 -35.10 -10.81 0.27
C ALA A 666 -36.56 -11.28 0.48
N LYS A 667 -36.98 -12.31 -0.26
CA LYS A 667 -38.31 -12.91 -0.12
C LYS A 667 -38.57 -13.58 1.22
N GLY A 668 -37.53 -14.28 1.76
CA GLY A 668 -37.61 -14.94 3.06
C GLY A 668 -37.78 -13.98 4.24
N LEU A 669 -37.43 -12.72 4.04
CA LEU A 669 -37.54 -11.70 5.10
C LEU A 669 -38.76 -10.79 5.00
N VAL A 670 -39.60 -10.97 3.97
CA VAL A 670 -40.84 -10.19 3.83
C VAL A 670 -41.78 -10.44 5.03
N GLY A 671 -42.19 -9.39 5.71
CA GLY A 671 -43.12 -9.48 6.84
C GLY A 671 -42.49 -9.90 8.17
N THR A 672 -41.18 -10.16 8.24
CA THR A 672 -40.53 -10.60 9.48
C THR A 672 -40.12 -9.43 10.41
N GLY A 673 -40.18 -8.20 9.93
CA GLY A 673 -39.72 -7.01 10.68
C GLY A 673 -38.21 -6.82 10.71
N ILE A 674 -37.42 -7.67 10.02
CA ILE A 674 -36.00 -7.55 9.90
C ILE A 674 -35.65 -6.55 8.80
N ASP A 675 -34.86 -5.52 9.14
CA ASP A 675 -34.35 -4.58 8.15
C ASP A 675 -33.27 -5.24 7.28
N LEU A 676 -33.51 -5.36 5.97
CA LEU A 676 -32.53 -5.92 5.02
C LEU A 676 -31.80 -4.83 4.27
N GLY A 677 -30.46 -4.87 4.29
CA GLY A 677 -29.58 -3.97 3.55
C GLY A 677 -28.45 -4.70 2.85
N VAL A 678 -27.66 -3.93 2.09
CA VAL A 678 -26.43 -4.36 1.46
C VAL A 678 -25.29 -3.43 1.86
N CYS A 679 -24.11 -3.95 2.16
CA CYS A 679 -22.93 -3.15 2.52
C CYS A 679 -21.66 -3.51 1.71
N GLY A 680 -21.74 -4.48 0.82
CA GLY A 680 -20.67 -4.79 -0.12
C GLY A 680 -20.60 -3.81 -1.29
N GLU A 681 -19.52 -3.90 -2.06
CA GLU A 681 -19.25 -3.01 -3.20
C GLU A 681 -20.32 -3.04 -4.30
N MET A 682 -21.02 -4.17 -4.43
CA MET A 682 -22.12 -4.34 -5.35
C MET A 682 -23.18 -3.24 -5.23
N GLY A 683 -23.49 -2.80 -4.00
CA GLY A 683 -24.49 -1.77 -3.74
C GLY A 683 -24.10 -0.37 -4.24
N GLY A 684 -22.80 -0.11 -4.45
CA GLY A 684 -22.28 1.16 -4.94
C GLY A 684 -22.15 1.26 -6.46
N ARG A 685 -22.33 0.17 -7.20
CA ARG A 685 -22.31 0.15 -8.66
C ARG A 685 -23.72 0.31 -9.21
N ARG A 686 -23.90 1.21 -10.16
CA ARG A 686 -25.24 1.63 -10.63
C ARG A 686 -26.06 0.48 -11.20
N LEU A 687 -25.44 -0.36 -12.06
CA LEU A 687 -26.14 -1.46 -12.72
C LEU A 687 -26.51 -2.55 -11.70
N GLU A 688 -25.57 -2.89 -10.81
CA GLU A 688 -25.80 -3.87 -9.74
C GLU A 688 -26.83 -3.36 -8.72
N ALA A 689 -26.80 -2.07 -8.38
CA ALA A 689 -27.80 -1.47 -7.50
C ALA A 689 -29.19 -1.49 -8.13
N LEU A 690 -29.29 -1.31 -9.45
CA LEU A 690 -30.55 -1.44 -10.20
C LEU A 690 -31.12 -2.85 -10.07
N ALA A 691 -30.29 -3.89 -10.22
CA ALA A 691 -30.69 -5.28 -10.02
C ALA A 691 -31.16 -5.53 -8.57
N LEU A 692 -30.43 -5.04 -7.58
CA LEU A 692 -30.75 -5.14 -6.16
C LEU A 692 -32.10 -4.46 -5.84
N LEU A 693 -32.36 -3.28 -6.39
CA LEU A 693 -33.64 -2.60 -6.27
C LEU A 693 -34.79 -3.44 -6.83
N GLY A 694 -34.54 -4.07 -7.99
CA GLY A 694 -35.52 -4.95 -8.67
C GLY A 694 -35.87 -6.20 -7.88
N ILE A 695 -34.94 -6.77 -7.11
CA ILE A 695 -35.16 -7.94 -6.26
C ILE A 695 -35.56 -7.61 -4.82
N GLY A 696 -35.78 -6.33 -4.48
CA GLY A 696 -36.40 -5.96 -3.22
C GLY A 696 -35.49 -5.26 -2.18
N TYR A 697 -34.24 -5.01 -2.45
CA TYR A 697 -33.37 -4.28 -1.52
C TYR A 697 -33.73 -2.80 -1.47
N ARG A 698 -33.73 -2.21 -0.26
CA ARG A 698 -34.14 -0.80 -0.02
C ARG A 698 -33.14 -0.01 0.83
N ARG A 699 -32.09 -0.66 1.33
CA ARG A 699 -31.04 -0.06 2.17
C ARG A 699 -29.67 -0.36 1.57
N PHE A 700 -28.92 0.68 1.25
CA PHE A 700 -27.62 0.59 0.60
C PHE A 700 -26.59 1.30 1.48
N SER A 701 -25.58 0.59 1.94
CA SER A 701 -24.41 1.14 2.59
C SER A 701 -23.23 1.02 1.62
N ILE A 702 -22.78 2.16 1.13
CA ILE A 702 -21.91 2.27 -0.03
C ILE A 702 -20.75 3.24 0.23
N THR A 703 -19.76 3.28 -0.65
CA THR A 703 -18.69 4.29 -0.53
C THR A 703 -19.26 5.70 -0.68
N PRO A 704 -18.70 6.71 0.01
CA PRO A 704 -19.19 8.10 -0.09
C PRO A 704 -19.28 8.61 -1.54
N ALA A 705 -18.34 8.22 -2.40
CA ALA A 705 -18.33 8.60 -3.82
C ALA A 705 -19.52 8.05 -4.62
N ALA A 706 -20.12 6.94 -4.17
CA ALA A 706 -21.26 6.30 -4.83
C ALA A 706 -22.62 6.89 -4.42
N VAL A 707 -22.69 7.71 -3.35
CA VAL A 707 -23.96 8.24 -2.84
C VAL A 707 -24.69 9.07 -3.90
N GLY A 708 -24.03 10.03 -4.53
CA GLY A 708 -24.60 10.86 -5.60
C GLY A 708 -25.11 10.05 -6.78
N PRO A 709 -24.27 9.18 -7.39
CA PRO A 709 -24.69 8.26 -8.46
C PRO A 709 -25.91 7.40 -8.11
N ILE A 710 -25.94 6.84 -6.91
CA ILE A 710 -27.07 5.97 -6.50
C ILE A 710 -28.32 6.81 -6.21
N LYS A 711 -28.22 7.99 -5.60
CA LYS A 711 -29.38 8.91 -5.45
C LYS A 711 -29.96 9.29 -6.82
N GLU A 712 -29.11 9.60 -7.80
CA GLU A 712 -29.55 9.89 -9.17
C GLU A 712 -30.27 8.68 -9.79
N LEU A 713 -29.69 7.49 -9.70
CA LEU A 713 -30.28 6.24 -10.18
C LEU A 713 -31.68 6.03 -9.57
N VAL A 714 -31.78 6.06 -8.25
CA VAL A 714 -33.03 5.82 -7.51
C VAL A 714 -34.15 6.72 -8.02
N ARG A 715 -33.88 7.99 -8.28
CA ARG A 715 -34.89 8.97 -8.75
C ARG A 715 -35.42 8.69 -10.15
N LYS A 716 -34.67 7.94 -10.95
CA LYS A 716 -35.06 7.58 -12.34
C LYS A 716 -35.76 6.24 -12.43
N VAL A 717 -35.72 5.40 -11.41
CA VAL A 717 -36.20 4.02 -11.43
C VAL A 717 -37.65 3.94 -10.99
N ASP A 718 -38.45 3.17 -11.76
CA ASP A 718 -39.71 2.64 -11.33
C ASP A 718 -39.56 1.19 -10.84
N LEU A 719 -39.85 0.96 -9.56
CA LEU A 719 -39.62 -0.34 -8.94
C LEU A 719 -40.55 -1.43 -9.50
N SER A 720 -41.76 -1.09 -9.94
CA SER A 720 -42.68 -2.05 -10.47
C SER A 720 -42.18 -2.64 -11.78
N GLU A 721 -41.64 -1.79 -12.65
CA GLU A 721 -41.07 -2.19 -13.94
C GLU A 721 -39.81 -3.04 -13.78
N ILE A 722 -38.85 -2.60 -12.97
CA ILE A 722 -37.58 -3.35 -12.77
C ILE A 722 -37.84 -4.67 -12.04
N SER A 723 -38.77 -4.69 -11.06
CA SER A 723 -39.09 -5.94 -10.36
C SER A 723 -39.79 -6.96 -11.26
N ALA A 724 -40.59 -6.50 -12.21
CA ALA A 724 -41.22 -7.40 -13.21
C ALA A 724 -40.14 -7.99 -14.14
N ALA A 725 -39.23 -7.16 -14.64
CA ALA A 725 -38.11 -7.59 -15.50
C ALA A 725 -37.17 -8.56 -14.76
N MET A 726 -36.74 -8.24 -13.55
CA MET A 726 -35.88 -9.10 -12.76
C MET A 726 -36.52 -10.45 -12.43
N ARG A 727 -37.83 -10.47 -12.14
CA ARG A 727 -38.56 -11.71 -11.90
C ARG A 727 -38.56 -12.65 -13.13
N ASP A 728 -38.80 -12.08 -14.32
CA ASP A 728 -38.76 -12.85 -15.57
C ASP A 728 -37.37 -13.37 -15.87
N TRP A 729 -36.35 -12.52 -15.77
CA TRP A 729 -34.96 -12.90 -16.03
C TRP A 729 -34.38 -13.88 -15.01
N LEU A 730 -34.82 -13.88 -13.77
CA LEU A 730 -34.40 -14.89 -12.80
C LEU A 730 -35.09 -16.24 -13.03
N LEU A 731 -36.27 -16.24 -13.59
CA LEU A 731 -36.96 -17.48 -14.02
C LEU A 731 -36.37 -18.04 -15.32
N ARG A 732 -36.14 -17.16 -16.30
CA ARG A 732 -35.63 -17.48 -17.64
C ARG A 732 -34.39 -16.60 -17.93
N PRO A 733 -33.22 -16.97 -17.44
CA PRO A 733 -32.05 -16.13 -17.59
C PRO A 733 -31.68 -15.91 -19.06
N PRO A 734 -31.43 -14.65 -19.48
CA PRO A 734 -30.84 -14.36 -20.78
C PRO A 734 -29.39 -14.84 -20.81
N PRO A 735 -28.75 -14.94 -21.99
CA PRO A 735 -27.35 -15.33 -22.11
C PRO A 735 -26.40 -14.46 -21.28
N SER A 736 -26.70 -13.17 -21.15
CA SER A 736 -25.99 -12.23 -20.26
C SER A 736 -27.04 -11.35 -19.57
N LEU A 737 -27.16 -11.50 -18.26
CA LEU A 737 -28.07 -10.68 -17.46
C LEU A 737 -27.56 -9.23 -17.39
N ARG A 738 -26.21 -9.02 -17.38
CA ARG A 738 -25.60 -7.71 -17.47
C ARG A 738 -26.01 -6.97 -18.73
N ALA A 739 -25.92 -7.62 -19.90
CA ALA A 739 -26.30 -7.01 -21.17
C ALA A 739 -27.79 -6.67 -21.21
N ALA A 740 -28.64 -7.59 -20.78
CA ALA A 740 -30.09 -7.36 -20.72
C ALA A 740 -30.50 -6.21 -19.81
N LEU A 741 -29.84 -6.11 -18.64
CA LEU A 741 -30.09 -5.03 -17.68
C LEU A 741 -29.58 -3.68 -18.20
N THR A 742 -28.41 -3.66 -18.89
CA THR A 742 -27.89 -2.45 -19.53
C THR A 742 -28.86 -1.95 -20.61
N GLU A 743 -29.27 -2.81 -21.54
CA GLU A 743 -30.24 -2.48 -22.58
C GLU A 743 -31.59 -1.98 -22.02
N TRP A 744 -32.08 -2.62 -20.96
CA TRP A 744 -33.29 -2.20 -20.27
C TRP A 744 -33.17 -0.80 -19.66
N ALA A 745 -32.01 -0.49 -19.07
CA ALA A 745 -31.73 0.81 -18.45
C ALA A 745 -31.55 1.92 -19.51
N GLU A 746 -30.81 1.65 -20.59
CA GLU A 746 -30.60 2.57 -21.70
C GLU A 746 -31.95 2.95 -22.37
N ALA A 747 -32.82 1.96 -22.63
CA ALA A 747 -34.15 2.19 -23.20
C ALA A 747 -35.02 3.14 -22.34
N ARG A 748 -34.64 3.37 -21.06
CA ARG A 748 -35.35 4.24 -20.12
C ARG A 748 -34.58 5.50 -19.77
N GLY A 749 -33.46 5.74 -20.43
CA GLY A 749 -32.61 6.90 -20.16
C GLY A 749 -31.92 6.85 -18.78
N ILE A 750 -31.73 5.66 -18.23
CA ILE A 750 -31.02 5.43 -16.96
C ILE A 750 -29.56 5.18 -17.30
N ASP A 751 -28.70 6.10 -16.90
CA ASP A 751 -27.24 5.94 -17.02
C ASP A 751 -26.76 4.90 -16.01
N THR A 752 -26.00 3.91 -16.47
CA THR A 752 -25.49 2.80 -15.66
C THR A 752 -23.97 2.78 -15.57
N GLU A 753 -23.26 3.76 -16.20
CA GLU A 753 -21.81 3.92 -16.13
C GLU A 753 -21.34 4.76 -14.91
#